data_20b9b2c72e75088c9f8428b7ac63a88b
#
_entry.id   20b9b2c72e75088c9f8428b7ac63a88b
#
_cell.length_a   1.000
_cell.length_b   1.000
_cell.length_c   1.000
_cell.angle_alpha   90.00
_cell.angle_beta   90.00
_cell.angle_gamma   90.00
#
_symmetry.space_group_name_H-M   'P 1'
#
loop_
_entity.id
_entity.type
_entity.pdbx_description
1 polymer ?
#
loop_
_entity_poly.entity_id
_entity_poly.type
_entity_poly.pdbx_seq_one_letter_code
_entity_poly.pdbx_strand_id
1 'polypeptide(L)'
;MKYKIGILVCLLASAVSLAAKDKTVKTVIRTWQLPSPTAIADTVQFTDTAYLNYPMRGVQNDYSISSAYNGNCLVSPIQSRLYFDRQYKIDDIFASAYQPYIYTPQDVRFFNTTTPYSSIAYNKGFTTMHEENEIYFLFTGNLNRRINLGTQLNYLNSVGHYANQAGKVFNGNVFGSYNGDHYSLQAAFTFANWSNFENGGLTSPGDLDGALQPEDLPVNLNAMSGYRYLAGYLNHYYSISVERPYHDTIEVINADGRREKRDTIKVNYVPVTTFAHTFETNNSNRRYVEKTAQQGFYGTYYRNPNTTNDSTDVLTIKNTLSVTFEEEFNRILKFGATVYAINECQRFLRPLNEDASGMFADYQPFTGPWVNTQIHLAPDTLYGYQWTNNTFVGGALYKNRGKWVHYGFDGDVCVLGYKLGEFQVNGHIDGDFRVGKDTMYIRASAFVKNETPSYYLQHFASNHFRWDNDFQKTYRFYVGGEIAYPTRWVKPQVNVGFENLTRYIYFGADGLPVQHEGNVQVLSADVRCDLTTPWVNLENHVVYQWTSDAAMPLPAFTLYHNLYYHGTWFRAMDAQIGVDMRYFTSYYAPLLNPATGQFCVQNTTKVGNYPILNVYANFYVRSLHLRFFAHYTHFNHLFMKSNPTYFAMPGYPMNPDIFRAGLAWHFYK
;
A
#
# COMPACT_ATOMS: atom_id res chain seq x y z
N MET A 1 -2.32 23.91 -18.17
CA MET A 1 -2.82 22.72 -17.48
C MET A 1 -3.82 23.03 -16.36
N LYS A 2 -3.66 24.14 -15.60
CA LYS A 2 -4.56 24.56 -14.49
C LYS A 2 -6.04 24.73 -14.89
N TYR A 3 -6.34 25.21 -16.10
CA TYR A 3 -7.72 25.44 -16.57
C TYR A 3 -8.45 24.17 -17.03
N LYS A 4 -7.74 23.12 -17.48
CA LYS A 4 -8.36 21.87 -17.97
C LYS A 4 -8.88 20.98 -16.86
N ILE A 5 -8.23 21.00 -15.68
CA ILE A 5 -8.68 20.25 -14.50
C ILE A 5 -9.94 20.89 -13.89
N GLY A 6 -9.98 22.25 -13.83
CA GLY A 6 -11.16 22.97 -13.33
C GLY A 6 -12.42 22.72 -14.17
N ILE A 7 -12.29 22.64 -15.49
CA ILE A 7 -13.41 22.39 -16.41
C ILE A 7 -13.92 20.94 -16.26
N LEU A 8 -13.02 19.97 -16.08
CA LEU A 8 -13.39 18.56 -15.87
C LEU A 8 -14.16 18.38 -14.55
N VAL A 9 -13.73 19.04 -13.48
CA VAL A 9 -14.40 19.02 -12.18
C VAL A 9 -15.78 19.71 -12.25
N CYS A 10 -15.90 20.81 -12.96
CA CYS A 10 -17.18 21.51 -13.17
C CYS A 10 -18.15 20.72 -14.05
N LEU A 11 -17.67 20.03 -15.09
CA LEU A 11 -18.51 19.17 -15.94
C LEU A 11 -19.01 17.91 -15.20
N LEU A 12 -18.18 17.33 -14.35
CA LEU A 12 -18.56 16.21 -13.48
C LEU A 12 -19.54 16.65 -12.39
N ALA A 13 -19.36 17.82 -11.79
CA ALA A 13 -20.27 18.38 -10.80
C ALA A 13 -21.65 18.73 -11.40
N SER A 14 -21.71 19.22 -12.65
CA SER A 14 -22.96 19.51 -13.34
C SER A 14 -23.72 18.24 -13.77
N ALA A 15 -23.03 17.15 -14.10
CA ALA A 15 -23.67 15.87 -14.40
C ALA A 15 -24.35 15.23 -13.16
N VAL A 16 -23.84 15.50 -11.96
CA VAL A 16 -24.40 15.01 -10.69
C VAL A 16 -25.68 15.75 -10.30
N SER A 17 -25.84 17.01 -10.71
CA SER A 17 -27.02 17.82 -10.36
C SER A 17 -28.29 17.50 -11.16
N LEU A 18 -28.19 16.78 -12.29
CA LEU A 18 -29.32 16.45 -13.15
C LEU A 18 -30.10 15.18 -12.76
N ALA A 19 -29.60 14.38 -11.81
CA ALA A 19 -30.19 13.09 -11.45
C ALA A 19 -31.12 13.12 -10.22
N ALA A 20 -31.54 14.28 -9.73
CA ALA A 20 -32.20 14.41 -8.45
C ALA A 20 -33.67 14.84 -8.55
N LYS A 21 -34.56 13.89 -8.85
CA LYS A 21 -35.98 13.94 -8.44
C LYS A 21 -36.49 12.51 -8.30
N ASP A 22 -36.50 11.95 -7.08
CA ASP A 22 -37.60 11.21 -6.50
C ASP A 22 -37.21 10.48 -5.20
N LYS A 23 -38.14 10.55 -4.22
CA LYS A 23 -38.34 9.72 -3.01
C LYS A 23 -37.08 9.36 -2.21
N THR A 24 -37.13 9.61 -0.93
CA THR A 24 -36.14 9.23 0.11
C THR A 24 -35.81 7.72 0.11
N VAL A 25 -35.02 7.29 -0.85
CA VAL A 25 -34.39 5.97 -0.82
C VAL A 25 -33.22 6.07 0.16
N LYS A 26 -33.20 5.23 1.17
CA LYS A 26 -32.05 5.16 2.09
C LYS A 26 -30.80 4.82 1.28
N THR A 27 -29.83 5.73 1.30
CA THR A 27 -28.56 5.50 0.59
C THR A 27 -27.78 4.36 1.25
N VAL A 28 -27.40 3.39 0.45
CA VAL A 28 -26.58 2.26 0.85
C VAL A 28 -25.37 2.22 -0.08
N ILE A 29 -24.17 2.28 0.49
CA ILE A 29 -22.91 2.19 -0.23
C ILE A 29 -22.19 0.93 0.25
N ARG A 30 -22.10 -0.08 -0.61
CA ARG A 30 -21.41 -1.34 -0.35
C ARG A 30 -20.10 -1.36 -1.10
N THR A 31 -19.06 -1.89 -0.48
CA THR A 31 -17.72 -2.00 -1.09
C THR A 31 -17.15 -3.39 -0.89
N TRP A 32 -16.33 -3.83 -1.82
CA TRP A 32 -15.52 -5.05 -1.70
C TRP A 32 -14.19 -4.88 -2.42
N GLN A 33 -13.25 -5.75 -2.12
CA GLN A 33 -11.95 -5.88 -2.78
C GLN A 33 -11.75 -7.32 -3.22
N LEU A 34 -10.80 -7.53 -4.10
CA LEU A 34 -10.35 -8.84 -4.55
C LEU A 34 -8.87 -9.00 -4.16
N PRO A 35 -8.60 -9.42 -2.92
CA PRO A 35 -7.23 -9.43 -2.37
C PRO A 35 -6.33 -10.49 -3.01
N SER A 36 -6.93 -11.46 -3.70
CA SER A 36 -6.22 -12.53 -4.39
C SER A 36 -6.75 -12.70 -5.81
N PRO A 37 -5.91 -13.04 -6.80
CA PRO A 37 -6.34 -13.38 -8.16
C PRO A 37 -7.32 -14.56 -8.24
N THR A 38 -7.36 -15.40 -7.21
CA THR A 38 -8.30 -16.51 -7.07
C THR A 38 -9.54 -16.13 -6.26
N ALA A 39 -9.59 -14.91 -5.69
CA ALA A 39 -10.71 -14.48 -4.87
C ALA A 39 -11.97 -14.26 -5.72
N ILE A 40 -13.07 -14.76 -5.20
CA ILE A 40 -14.41 -14.48 -5.69
C ILE A 40 -14.97 -13.50 -4.68
N ALA A 41 -15.16 -12.27 -5.03
CA ALA A 41 -15.66 -11.17 -4.19
C ALA A 41 -15.56 -11.40 -2.67
N ASP A 42 -14.75 -10.63 -2.01
CA ASP A 42 -14.60 -10.65 -0.55
C ASP A 42 -15.87 -10.16 0.17
N THR A 43 -15.85 -10.18 1.48
CA THR A 43 -16.96 -9.71 2.33
C THR A 43 -17.34 -8.28 1.99
N VAL A 44 -18.60 -8.09 1.65
CA VAL A 44 -19.15 -6.76 1.32
C VAL A 44 -19.21 -5.91 2.59
N GLN A 45 -18.51 -4.79 2.57
CA GLN A 45 -18.48 -3.81 3.65
C GLN A 45 -19.32 -2.57 3.31
N PHE A 46 -19.79 -1.87 4.34
CA PHE A 46 -20.43 -0.56 4.15
C PHE A 46 -19.38 0.54 4.29
N THR A 47 -19.43 1.54 3.42
CA THR A 47 -18.54 2.70 3.52
C THR A 47 -18.96 3.58 4.70
N ASP A 48 -18.08 3.73 5.67
CA ASP A 48 -18.21 4.74 6.72
C ASP A 48 -17.65 6.08 6.21
N THR A 49 -18.43 7.11 6.24
CA THR A 49 -18.05 8.47 5.83
C THR A 49 -17.76 9.40 7.01
N ALA A 50 -18.03 8.95 8.23
CA ALA A 50 -17.90 9.72 9.47
C ALA A 50 -16.78 9.18 10.37
N TYR A 51 -15.53 9.14 9.86
CA TYR A 51 -14.44 8.61 10.65
C TYR A 51 -13.69 9.65 11.49
N LEU A 52 -13.23 9.18 12.65
CA LEU A 52 -12.31 9.88 13.52
C LEU A 52 -10.89 9.90 12.93
N ASN A 53 -10.00 10.69 13.51
CA ASN A 53 -8.57 10.78 13.14
C ASN A 53 -8.33 11.16 11.66
N TYR A 54 -9.31 11.81 11.04
CA TYR A 54 -9.21 12.16 9.61
C TYR A 54 -7.97 13.01 9.26
N PRO A 55 -7.55 13.99 10.08
CA PRO A 55 -6.34 14.78 9.78
C PRO A 55 -5.05 13.98 9.74
N MET A 56 -5.04 12.79 10.35
CA MET A 56 -3.88 11.90 10.39
C MET A 56 -3.86 10.92 9.24
N ARG A 57 -4.92 10.89 8.41
CA ARG A 57 -4.93 10.06 7.20
C ARG A 57 -3.94 10.62 6.18
N GLY A 58 -3.38 9.74 5.40
CA GLY A 58 -2.44 10.06 4.35
C GLY A 58 -1.52 8.88 4.10
N VAL A 59 -0.93 8.84 2.92
CA VAL A 59 -0.19 7.67 2.42
C VAL A 59 0.82 7.13 3.45
N GLN A 60 1.57 8.01 4.12
CA GLN A 60 2.58 7.56 5.09
C GLN A 60 1.98 7.02 6.38
N ASN A 61 0.95 7.66 6.91
CA ASN A 61 0.32 7.26 8.17
C ASN A 61 -0.53 6.01 8.01
N ASP A 62 -1.18 5.87 6.86
CA ASP A 62 -1.95 4.67 6.53
C ASP A 62 -1.02 3.47 6.24
N TYR A 63 0.21 3.73 5.78
CA TYR A 63 1.23 2.71 5.55
C TYR A 63 1.79 2.14 6.85
N SER A 64 2.19 3.00 7.80
CA SER A 64 2.75 2.57 9.08
C SER A 64 2.70 3.69 10.13
N ILE A 65 2.61 3.32 11.40
CA ILE A 65 2.71 4.28 12.51
C ILE A 65 4.09 4.91 12.63
N SER A 66 5.11 4.31 12.01
CA SER A 66 6.47 4.82 12.02
C SER A 66 7.21 4.48 10.74
N SER A 67 7.68 5.50 10.04
CA SER A 67 8.36 5.34 8.76
C SER A 67 9.64 6.16 8.69
N ALA A 68 10.66 5.60 8.02
CA ALA A 68 11.86 6.31 7.60
C ALA A 68 11.62 6.92 6.20
N TYR A 69 12.01 8.16 6.00
CA TYR A 69 11.81 8.91 4.74
C TYR A 69 12.88 9.98 4.56
N ASN A 70 13.05 10.50 3.36
CA ASN A 70 14.13 11.44 3.01
C ASN A 70 13.83 12.92 3.33
N GLY A 71 12.96 13.20 4.30
CA GLY A 71 12.63 14.56 4.74
C GLY A 71 11.41 15.19 4.09
N ASN A 72 10.91 14.70 2.95
CA ASN A 72 9.65 15.15 2.38
C ASN A 72 8.50 14.26 2.87
N CYS A 73 7.65 14.78 3.73
CA CYS A 73 6.62 14.00 4.42
C CYS A 73 5.49 13.48 3.54
N LEU A 74 5.23 14.08 2.36
CA LEU A 74 4.09 13.67 1.54
C LEU A 74 4.45 12.71 0.40
N VAL A 75 5.66 12.81 -0.15
CA VAL A 75 5.99 12.17 -1.43
C VAL A 75 7.36 11.47 -1.43
N SER A 76 7.99 11.34 -0.28
CA SER A 76 9.33 10.75 -0.17
C SER A 76 9.38 9.27 -0.48
N PRO A 77 10.54 8.74 -0.92
CA PRO A 77 10.87 7.34 -0.70
C PRO A 77 10.69 6.96 0.77
N ILE A 78 10.03 5.84 1.06
CA ILE A 78 9.59 5.49 2.42
C ILE A 78 9.80 4.02 2.72
N GLN A 79 10.22 3.71 3.96
CA GLN A 79 10.27 2.36 4.49
C GLN A 79 9.67 2.34 5.90
N SER A 80 8.80 1.37 6.20
CA SER A 80 8.32 1.17 7.57
C SER A 80 9.47 0.76 8.50
N ARG A 81 9.48 1.31 9.74
CA ARG A 81 10.34 0.85 10.82
C ARG A 81 9.80 -0.42 11.49
N LEU A 82 8.53 -0.77 11.21
CA LEU A 82 7.93 -2.02 11.65
C LEU A 82 8.15 -3.08 10.58
N TYR A 83 8.75 -4.19 10.99
CA TYR A 83 9.12 -5.26 10.05
C TYR A 83 7.90 -5.84 9.32
N PHE A 84 6.84 -6.17 10.05
CA PHE A 84 5.66 -6.80 9.47
C PHE A 84 4.75 -5.87 8.64
N ASP A 85 5.00 -4.55 8.65
CA ASP A 85 4.36 -3.62 7.72
C ASP A 85 5.07 -3.58 6.35
N ARG A 86 6.29 -4.15 6.23
CA ARG A 86 7.05 -4.15 5.00
C ARG A 86 6.54 -5.21 4.04
N GLN A 87 6.39 -4.88 2.78
CA GLN A 87 6.25 -5.90 1.74
C GLN A 87 7.65 -6.48 1.44
N TYR A 88 7.78 -7.77 1.61
CA TYR A 88 9.07 -8.44 1.44
C TYR A 88 9.39 -8.70 -0.03
N LYS A 89 8.47 -9.32 -0.79
CA LYS A 89 8.72 -9.69 -2.17
C LYS A 89 8.04 -8.71 -3.12
N ILE A 90 8.86 -8.00 -3.88
CA ILE A 90 8.44 -7.13 -4.97
C ILE A 90 9.30 -7.53 -6.18
N ASP A 91 8.68 -7.96 -7.29
CA ASP A 91 9.43 -8.36 -8.50
C ASP A 91 10.24 -7.19 -9.07
N ASP A 92 9.70 -5.99 -9.04
CA ASP A 92 10.44 -4.75 -9.28
C ASP A 92 10.96 -4.17 -7.96
N ILE A 93 12.18 -4.50 -7.58
CA ILE A 93 12.80 -4.04 -6.32
C ILE A 93 12.83 -2.52 -6.20
N PHE A 94 12.84 -1.81 -7.32
CA PHE A 94 12.85 -0.35 -7.35
C PHE A 94 11.51 0.28 -6.99
N ALA A 95 10.42 -0.52 -6.96
CA ALA A 95 9.12 -0.08 -6.46
C ALA A 95 9.04 -0.03 -4.94
N SER A 96 9.94 -0.70 -4.21
CA SER A 96 9.85 -0.90 -2.76
C SER A 96 9.73 0.40 -1.96
N ALA A 97 10.52 1.42 -2.32
CA ALA A 97 10.50 2.72 -1.67
C ALA A 97 9.29 3.60 -2.04
N TYR A 98 8.54 3.23 -3.08
CA TYR A 98 7.41 4.00 -3.61
C TYR A 98 6.07 3.29 -3.44
N GLN A 99 6.09 2.10 -2.94
CA GLN A 99 4.95 1.21 -2.84
C GLN A 99 3.70 1.83 -2.19
N PRO A 100 3.78 2.64 -1.12
CA PRO A 100 2.60 3.27 -0.55
C PRO A 100 1.89 4.26 -1.49
N TYR A 101 2.54 4.69 -2.57
CA TYR A 101 1.98 5.61 -3.57
C TYR A 101 1.42 4.89 -4.80
N ILE A 102 1.58 3.57 -4.89
CA ILE A 102 1.16 2.75 -6.01
C ILE A 102 -0.13 2.03 -5.63
N TYR A 103 -1.21 2.29 -6.35
CA TYR A 103 -2.41 1.46 -6.26
C TYR A 103 -2.25 0.27 -7.18
N THR A 104 -2.12 -0.92 -6.58
CA THR A 104 -2.19 -2.17 -7.33
C THR A 104 -3.64 -2.54 -7.63
N PRO A 105 -3.92 -3.41 -8.59
CA PRO A 105 -5.27 -3.88 -8.84
C PRO A 105 -5.98 -4.48 -7.61
N GLN A 106 -5.23 -5.08 -6.69
CA GLN A 106 -5.75 -5.66 -5.44
C GLN A 106 -6.22 -4.59 -4.44
N ASP A 107 -5.68 -3.37 -4.53
CA ASP A 107 -6.09 -2.24 -3.68
C ASP A 107 -7.38 -1.57 -4.16
N VAL A 108 -7.85 -1.90 -5.38
CA VAL A 108 -9.04 -1.29 -5.97
C VAL A 108 -10.29 -1.73 -5.21
N ARG A 109 -11.04 -0.76 -4.72
CA ARG A 109 -12.36 -0.98 -4.14
C ARG A 109 -13.42 -0.89 -5.22
N PHE A 110 -14.21 -1.95 -5.34
CA PHE A 110 -15.42 -1.95 -6.14
C PHE A 110 -16.60 -1.52 -5.30
N PHE A 111 -17.63 -0.99 -5.96
CA PHE A 111 -18.79 -0.41 -5.29
C PHE A 111 -20.10 -0.96 -5.83
N ASN A 112 -21.14 -0.92 -4.98
CA ASN A 112 -22.53 -1.04 -5.37
C ASN A 112 -23.32 -0.02 -4.56
N THR A 113 -23.95 0.94 -5.24
CA THR A 113 -24.56 2.10 -4.61
C THR A 113 -26.02 2.25 -5.05
N THR A 114 -26.90 2.61 -4.14
CA THR A 114 -28.32 2.92 -4.47
C THR A 114 -28.45 4.30 -5.13
N THR A 115 -27.54 5.21 -4.83
CA THR A 115 -27.43 6.56 -5.40
C THR A 115 -25.97 6.83 -5.74
N PRO A 116 -25.66 7.69 -6.72
CA PRO A 116 -24.26 8.07 -6.97
C PRO A 116 -23.57 8.59 -5.70
N TYR A 117 -22.33 8.20 -5.52
CA TYR A 117 -21.49 8.62 -4.40
C TYR A 117 -20.24 9.30 -4.92
N SER A 118 -19.92 10.46 -4.34
CA SER A 118 -18.68 11.18 -4.61
C SER A 118 -18.02 11.60 -3.29
N SER A 119 -16.70 11.59 -3.27
CA SER A 119 -15.90 12.11 -2.17
C SER A 119 -14.79 12.98 -2.73
N ILE A 120 -14.67 14.21 -2.22
CA ILE A 120 -13.62 15.15 -2.59
C ILE A 120 -12.93 15.57 -1.30
N ALA A 121 -11.60 15.50 -1.26
CA ALA A 121 -10.82 16.04 -0.16
C ALA A 121 -9.69 16.92 -0.69
N TYR A 122 -9.41 17.98 0.04
CA TYR A 122 -8.30 18.87 -0.21
C TYR A 122 -7.59 19.18 1.10
N ASN A 123 -6.29 19.01 1.12
CA ASN A 123 -5.41 19.30 2.23
C ASN A 123 -4.27 20.20 1.76
N LYS A 124 -3.99 21.25 2.50
CA LYS A 124 -2.94 22.22 2.20
C LYS A 124 -2.04 22.48 3.40
N GLY A 125 -0.72 22.45 3.18
CA GLY A 125 0.27 22.97 4.11
C GLY A 125 0.40 24.49 3.94
N PHE A 126 0.32 25.21 5.06
CA PHE A 126 0.42 26.67 5.09
C PHE A 126 1.83 27.07 5.55
N THR A 127 2.74 27.06 4.62
CA THR A 127 4.07 27.67 4.78
C THR A 127 4.34 28.58 3.59
N THR A 128 5.08 29.63 3.77
CA THR A 128 5.29 30.66 2.72
C THR A 128 6.18 30.15 1.58
N MET A 129 7.05 29.18 1.82
CA MET A 129 8.02 28.69 0.84
C MET A 129 7.87 27.19 0.50
N HIS A 130 7.15 26.43 1.31
CA HIS A 130 7.14 24.98 1.25
C HIS A 130 5.70 24.48 1.03
N GLU A 131 5.15 24.77 -0.14
CA GLU A 131 3.77 24.35 -0.48
C GLU A 131 3.63 22.84 -0.45
N GLU A 132 2.64 22.39 0.31
CA GLU A 132 2.15 21.02 0.28
C GLU A 132 0.68 21.02 -0.11
N ASN A 133 0.31 20.19 -1.06
CA ASN A 133 -1.06 20.06 -1.52
C ASN A 133 -1.40 18.58 -1.71
N GLU A 134 -2.55 18.18 -1.20
CA GLU A 134 -3.13 16.86 -1.43
C GLU A 134 -4.55 17.03 -1.93
N ILE A 135 -4.88 16.42 -3.05
CA ILE A 135 -6.22 16.41 -3.63
C ILE A 135 -6.62 14.95 -3.82
N TYR A 136 -7.74 14.57 -3.24
CA TYR A 136 -8.36 13.26 -3.40
C TYR A 136 -9.74 13.43 -4.05
N PHE A 137 -10.05 12.56 -4.99
CA PHE A 137 -11.35 12.49 -5.65
C PHE A 137 -11.76 11.04 -5.83
N LEU A 138 -12.98 10.73 -5.46
CA LEU A 138 -13.64 9.45 -5.76
C LEU A 138 -15.04 9.74 -6.33
N PHE A 139 -15.39 9.07 -7.39
CA PHE A 139 -16.74 9.02 -7.93
C PHE A 139 -17.12 7.58 -8.24
N THR A 140 -18.35 7.18 -7.88
CA THR A 140 -18.91 5.90 -8.28
C THR A 140 -20.41 5.97 -8.41
N GLY A 141 -20.96 5.23 -9.34
CA GLY A 141 -22.40 5.18 -9.56
C GLY A 141 -22.82 3.91 -10.29
N ASN A 142 -24.02 3.47 -9.95
CA ASN A 142 -24.66 2.37 -10.66
C ASN A 142 -25.39 2.86 -11.90
N LEU A 143 -25.07 2.29 -13.06
CA LEU A 143 -25.85 2.49 -14.30
C LEU A 143 -27.18 1.74 -14.22
N ASN A 144 -27.17 0.59 -13.57
CA ASN A 144 -28.34 -0.22 -13.26
C ASN A 144 -28.03 -1.10 -12.04
N ARG A 145 -28.95 -2.01 -11.66
CA ARG A 145 -28.77 -2.87 -10.48
C ARG A 145 -27.55 -3.81 -10.54
N ARG A 146 -27.00 -4.05 -11.75
CA ARG A 146 -25.92 -5.01 -11.99
C ARG A 146 -24.60 -4.36 -12.37
N ILE A 147 -24.60 -3.13 -12.88
CA ILE A 147 -23.41 -2.46 -13.40
C ILE A 147 -23.08 -1.24 -12.53
N ASN A 148 -21.88 -1.21 -12.02
CA ASN A 148 -21.28 -0.05 -11.36
C ASN A 148 -20.02 0.38 -12.11
N LEU A 149 -19.79 1.70 -12.16
CA LEU A 149 -18.58 2.31 -12.69
C LEU A 149 -18.08 3.36 -11.69
N GLY A 150 -16.77 3.54 -11.63
CA GLY A 150 -16.18 4.55 -10.79
C GLY A 150 -14.74 4.89 -11.15
N THR A 151 -14.25 5.94 -10.51
CA THR A 151 -12.86 6.41 -10.63
C THR A 151 -12.40 7.02 -9.32
N GLN A 152 -11.14 6.80 -9.01
CA GLN A 152 -10.45 7.40 -7.88
C GLN A 152 -9.19 8.08 -8.39
N LEU A 153 -8.95 9.31 -7.96
CA LEU A 153 -7.78 10.10 -8.33
C LEU A 153 -7.15 10.69 -7.06
N ASN A 154 -5.85 10.71 -7.02
CA ASN A 154 -5.10 11.31 -5.94
C ASN A 154 -3.90 12.08 -6.50
N TYR A 155 -3.72 13.31 -6.04
CA TYR A 155 -2.62 14.17 -6.39
C TYR A 155 -1.97 14.72 -5.14
N LEU A 156 -0.68 14.43 -4.97
CA LEU A 156 0.14 14.96 -3.90
C LEU A 156 1.28 15.77 -4.52
N ASN A 157 1.56 16.92 -3.92
CA ASN A 157 2.69 17.77 -4.27
C ASN A 157 3.27 18.37 -3.00
N SER A 158 4.59 18.32 -2.87
CA SER A 158 5.31 18.92 -1.75
C SER A 158 6.62 19.48 -2.26
N VAL A 159 6.93 20.70 -1.87
CA VAL A 159 8.22 21.35 -2.21
C VAL A 159 9.34 20.84 -1.30
N GLY A 160 9.01 20.42 -0.08
CA GLY A 160 10.00 20.07 0.96
C GLY A 160 10.58 21.29 1.66
N HIS A 161 11.25 21.09 2.78
CA HIS A 161 11.85 22.14 3.59
C HIS A 161 13.34 22.35 3.32
N TYR A 162 14.00 21.33 2.80
CA TYR A 162 15.42 21.38 2.49
C TYR A 162 15.63 21.48 0.98
N ALA A 163 16.79 21.95 0.56
CA ALA A 163 17.12 22.06 -0.85
C ALA A 163 16.95 20.70 -1.58
N ASN A 164 16.48 20.72 -2.82
CA ASN A 164 16.31 19.54 -3.69
C ASN A 164 15.45 18.41 -3.07
N GLN A 165 14.31 18.75 -2.48
CA GLN A 165 13.38 17.78 -1.89
C GLN A 165 11.99 17.74 -2.53
N ALA A 166 11.74 18.56 -3.52
CA ALA A 166 10.40 18.65 -4.12
C ALA A 166 9.98 17.30 -4.71
N GLY A 167 8.74 16.95 -4.47
CA GLY A 167 8.17 15.70 -4.98
C GLY A 167 6.70 15.86 -5.38
N LYS A 168 6.24 15.00 -6.27
CA LYS A 168 4.83 14.93 -6.69
C LYS A 168 4.43 13.52 -7.07
N VAL A 169 3.17 13.19 -6.77
CA VAL A 169 2.51 11.95 -7.18
C VAL A 169 1.19 12.29 -7.84
N PHE A 170 0.92 11.65 -8.94
CA PHE A 170 -0.43 11.55 -9.50
C PHE A 170 -0.74 10.08 -9.71
N ASN A 171 -1.68 9.56 -8.96
CA ASN A 171 -2.11 8.19 -9.02
C ASN A 171 -3.63 8.07 -9.02
N GLY A 172 -4.12 6.91 -9.39
CA GLY A 172 -5.55 6.65 -9.37
C GLY A 172 -5.93 5.38 -10.10
N ASN A 173 -7.22 5.17 -10.19
CA ASN A 173 -7.81 4.04 -10.88
C ASN A 173 -9.14 4.41 -11.55
N VAL A 174 -9.49 3.64 -12.56
CA VAL A 174 -10.82 3.56 -13.13
C VAL A 174 -11.26 2.11 -12.99
N PHE A 175 -12.47 1.89 -12.51
CA PHE A 175 -12.95 0.55 -12.23
C PHE A 175 -14.41 0.39 -12.65
N GLY A 176 -14.77 -0.86 -12.87
CA GLY A 176 -16.16 -1.23 -13.16
C GLY A 176 -16.45 -2.65 -12.73
N SER A 177 -17.71 -2.91 -12.39
CA SER A 177 -18.18 -4.24 -12.05
C SER A 177 -19.53 -4.54 -12.69
N TYR A 178 -19.70 -5.79 -13.09
CA TYR A 178 -20.97 -6.39 -13.44
C TYR A 178 -21.25 -7.55 -12.49
N ASN A 179 -22.38 -7.53 -11.81
CA ASN A 179 -22.81 -8.56 -10.89
C ASN A 179 -24.15 -9.15 -11.37
N GLY A 180 -24.09 -10.28 -12.06
CA GLY A 180 -25.24 -11.06 -12.50
C GLY A 180 -25.57 -12.22 -11.55
N ASP A 181 -26.58 -13.01 -11.91
CA ASP A 181 -27.02 -14.12 -11.07
C ASP A 181 -26.06 -15.34 -11.17
N HIS A 182 -25.42 -15.54 -12.30
CA HIS A 182 -24.47 -16.63 -12.56
C HIS A 182 -23.09 -16.12 -13.01
N TYR A 183 -23.03 -14.96 -13.64
CA TYR A 183 -21.80 -14.40 -14.16
C TYR A 183 -21.50 -13.05 -13.52
N SER A 184 -20.26 -12.85 -13.13
CA SER A 184 -19.75 -11.59 -12.59
C SER A 184 -18.43 -11.22 -13.25
N LEU A 185 -18.18 -9.91 -13.34
CA LEU A 185 -16.97 -9.35 -13.90
C LEU A 185 -16.55 -8.13 -13.11
N GLN A 186 -15.26 -8.03 -12.80
CA GLN A 186 -14.61 -6.86 -12.22
C GLN A 186 -13.44 -6.48 -13.11
N ALA A 187 -13.38 -5.22 -13.49
CA ALA A 187 -12.29 -4.67 -14.29
C ALA A 187 -11.75 -3.40 -13.66
N ALA A 188 -10.44 -3.23 -13.70
CA ALA A 188 -9.79 -2.03 -13.21
C ALA A 188 -8.57 -1.68 -14.07
N PHE A 189 -8.33 -0.39 -14.18
CA PHE A 189 -7.09 0.17 -14.70
C PHE A 189 -6.50 1.09 -13.65
N THR A 190 -5.28 0.83 -13.21
CA THR A 190 -4.58 1.62 -12.21
C THR A 190 -3.36 2.29 -12.80
N PHE A 191 -3.04 3.48 -12.32
CA PHE A 191 -1.86 4.21 -12.74
C PHE A 191 -1.26 4.99 -11.59
N ALA A 192 0.08 5.13 -11.62
CA ALA A 192 0.81 6.03 -10.76
C ALA A 192 1.95 6.67 -11.54
N ASN A 193 2.17 7.97 -11.33
CA ASN A 193 3.33 8.70 -11.81
C ASN A 193 3.90 9.48 -10.65
N TRP A 194 5.04 9.02 -10.17
CA TRP A 194 5.75 9.57 -9.04
C TRP A 194 7.07 10.19 -9.48
N SER A 195 7.42 11.34 -8.91
CA SER A 195 8.73 11.95 -9.10
C SER A 195 9.17 12.71 -7.84
N ASN A 196 10.45 12.62 -7.52
CA ASN A 196 11.05 13.24 -6.35
C ASN A 196 12.44 13.75 -6.71
N PHE A 197 12.80 14.92 -6.19
CA PHE A 197 14.19 15.37 -6.18
C PHE A 197 14.93 14.68 -5.05
N GLU A 198 16.16 14.33 -5.33
CA GLU A 198 17.04 13.60 -4.42
C GLU A 198 18.20 14.51 -4.02
N ASN A 199 18.25 14.86 -2.74
CA ASN A 199 19.30 15.75 -2.21
C ASN A 199 20.48 15.00 -1.56
N GLY A 200 20.41 13.69 -1.42
CA GLY A 200 21.49 12.90 -0.82
C GLY A 200 21.73 13.16 0.67
N GLY A 201 20.82 13.88 1.34
CA GLY A 201 20.96 14.31 2.73
C GLY A 201 21.83 15.58 2.91
N LEU A 202 21.89 16.08 4.14
CA LEU A 202 22.74 17.21 4.50
C LEU A 202 24.22 16.85 4.39
N THR A 203 25.03 17.80 3.92
CA THR A 203 26.49 17.65 3.86
C THR A 203 27.08 17.49 5.25
N SER A 204 26.59 18.27 6.21
CA SER A 204 26.99 18.17 7.61
C SER A 204 25.73 18.19 8.51
N PRO A 205 25.46 17.10 9.24
CA PRO A 205 24.34 17.06 10.19
C PRO A 205 24.38 18.12 11.28
N GLY A 206 25.57 18.61 11.65
CA GLY A 206 25.75 19.69 12.64
C GLY A 206 25.26 21.07 12.18
N ASP A 207 25.02 21.26 10.88
CA ASP A 207 24.52 22.52 10.34
C ASP A 207 23.09 22.85 10.80
N LEU A 208 22.35 21.88 11.32
CA LEU A 208 21.01 22.08 11.90
C LEU A 208 21.02 23.00 13.14
N ASP A 209 22.14 23.10 13.85
CA ASP A 209 22.33 23.98 15.01
C ASP A 209 22.68 25.43 14.61
N GLY A 210 22.89 25.67 13.32
CA GLY A 210 23.34 26.93 12.79
C GLY A 210 22.21 27.99 12.63
N ALA A 211 22.61 29.17 12.19
CA ALA A 211 21.70 30.27 11.91
C ALA A 211 21.03 30.19 10.52
N LEU A 212 21.37 29.18 9.72
CA LEU A 212 20.83 29.02 8.37
C LEU A 212 19.39 28.49 8.42
N GLN A 213 18.60 28.96 7.44
CA GLN A 213 17.28 28.39 7.24
C GLN A 213 17.39 26.97 6.63
N PRO A 214 16.42 26.06 6.83
CA PRO A 214 16.48 24.69 6.30
C PRO A 214 16.75 24.64 4.78
N GLU A 215 16.19 25.55 4.00
CA GLU A 215 16.37 25.64 2.54
C GLU A 215 17.77 26.06 2.10
N ASP A 216 18.51 26.72 2.97
CA ASP A 216 19.88 27.22 2.70
C ASP A 216 20.96 26.21 3.14
N LEU A 217 20.57 25.15 3.81
CA LEU A 217 21.50 24.12 4.27
C LEU A 217 22.10 23.34 3.09
N PRO A 218 23.44 23.14 3.07
CA PRO A 218 24.09 22.47 1.96
C PRO A 218 23.72 20.97 1.93
N VAL A 219 23.43 20.48 0.74
CA VAL A 219 23.03 19.09 0.48
C VAL A 219 24.01 18.40 -0.47
N ASN A 220 24.07 17.05 -0.38
CA ASN A 220 25.06 16.26 -1.08
C ASN A 220 24.76 16.06 -2.56
N LEU A 221 23.50 16.14 -2.99
CA LEU A 221 23.09 15.70 -4.32
C LEU A 221 22.04 16.64 -4.93
N ASN A 222 22.04 16.70 -6.25
CA ASN A 222 20.98 17.31 -7.06
C ASN A 222 20.59 16.37 -8.18
N ALA A 223 19.77 15.38 -7.84
CA ALA A 223 19.27 14.38 -8.76
C ALA A 223 17.75 14.32 -8.75
N MET A 224 17.18 13.49 -9.60
CA MET A 224 15.74 13.24 -9.67
C MET A 224 15.49 11.73 -9.85
N SER A 225 14.63 11.19 -9.01
CA SER A 225 14.04 9.87 -9.17
C SER A 225 12.62 9.98 -9.72
N GLY A 226 12.24 9.05 -10.59
CA GLY A 226 10.89 8.93 -11.11
C GLY A 226 10.46 7.48 -11.16
N TYR A 227 9.17 7.23 -10.92
CA TYR A 227 8.57 5.91 -11.03
C TYR A 227 7.19 6.02 -11.69
N ARG A 228 6.99 5.22 -12.72
CA ARG A 228 5.71 5.13 -13.43
C ARG A 228 5.20 3.72 -13.35
N TYR A 229 3.93 3.57 -13.01
CA TYR A 229 3.23 2.30 -12.93
C TYR A 229 1.91 2.36 -13.69
N LEU A 230 1.64 1.36 -14.50
CA LEU A 230 0.38 1.17 -15.21
C LEU A 230 -0.03 -0.28 -15.03
N ALA A 231 -1.27 -0.55 -14.63
CA ALA A 231 -1.76 -1.91 -14.55
C ALA A 231 -3.20 -2.03 -15.03
N GLY A 232 -3.47 -3.13 -15.71
CA GLY A 232 -4.79 -3.57 -16.11
C GLY A 232 -5.17 -4.84 -15.37
N TYR A 233 -6.42 -4.93 -14.98
CA TYR A 233 -6.98 -6.05 -14.23
C TYR A 233 -8.37 -6.41 -14.78
N LEU A 234 -8.57 -7.69 -15.00
CA LEU A 234 -9.86 -8.25 -15.38
C LEU A 234 -10.03 -9.57 -14.61
N ASN A 235 -11.04 -9.61 -13.76
CA ASN A 235 -11.49 -10.85 -13.12
C ASN A 235 -12.92 -11.13 -13.58
N HIS A 236 -13.17 -12.32 -14.07
CA HIS A 236 -14.52 -12.74 -14.38
C HIS A 236 -14.74 -14.20 -13.98
N TYR A 237 -15.94 -14.47 -13.54
CA TYR A 237 -16.29 -15.82 -13.08
C TYR A 237 -17.72 -16.18 -13.44
N TYR A 238 -17.93 -17.49 -13.63
CA TYR A 238 -19.22 -18.10 -13.85
C TYR A 238 -19.49 -19.14 -12.77
N SER A 239 -20.64 -19.01 -12.09
CA SER A 239 -21.06 -19.92 -11.02
C SER A 239 -22.20 -20.81 -11.46
N ILE A 240 -21.98 -22.13 -11.36
CA ILE A 240 -23.06 -23.11 -11.43
C ILE A 240 -23.77 -23.07 -10.08
N SER A 241 -25.04 -22.70 -10.08
CA SER A 241 -25.80 -22.42 -8.85
C SER A 241 -27.04 -23.31 -8.77
N VAL A 242 -27.46 -23.61 -7.55
CA VAL A 242 -28.73 -24.29 -7.25
C VAL A 242 -29.74 -23.25 -6.78
N GLU A 243 -30.92 -23.31 -7.32
CA GLU A 243 -32.02 -22.44 -6.92
C GLU A 243 -32.56 -22.83 -5.55
N ARG A 244 -32.58 -21.88 -4.62
CA ARG A 244 -33.21 -22.02 -3.30
C ARG A 244 -34.32 -21.00 -3.16
N PRO A 245 -35.58 -21.41 -3.23
CA PRO A 245 -36.69 -20.49 -3.00
C PRO A 245 -36.73 -20.08 -1.51
N TYR A 246 -37.05 -18.79 -1.25
CA TYR A 246 -37.30 -18.27 0.07
C TYR A 246 -38.50 -17.33 0.08
N HIS A 247 -39.21 -17.28 1.20
CA HIS A 247 -40.33 -16.35 1.37
C HIS A 247 -39.78 -14.97 1.74
N ASP A 248 -40.25 -13.96 0.99
CA ASP A 248 -39.94 -12.55 1.26
C ASP A 248 -41.27 -11.77 1.32
N THR A 249 -41.38 -10.83 2.24
CA THR A 249 -42.57 -9.98 2.39
C THR A 249 -42.31 -8.64 1.75
N ILE A 250 -42.99 -8.34 0.67
CA ILE A 250 -42.94 -7.03 -0.02
C ILE A 250 -44.12 -6.18 0.39
N GLU A 251 -43.90 -4.86 0.58
CA GLU A 251 -44.98 -3.89 0.70
C GLU A 251 -45.46 -3.47 -0.70
N VAL A 252 -46.69 -3.74 -1.00
CA VAL A 252 -47.38 -3.33 -2.25
C VAL A 252 -48.38 -2.25 -1.91
N ILE A 253 -48.42 -1.20 -2.71
CA ILE A 253 -49.49 -0.18 -2.62
C ILE A 253 -50.61 -0.63 -3.55
N ASN A 254 -51.76 -0.95 -2.97
CA ASN A 254 -52.98 -1.32 -3.71
C ASN A 254 -53.56 -0.12 -4.47
N ALA A 255 -54.46 -0.39 -5.39
CA ALA A 255 -55.15 0.62 -6.18
C ALA A 255 -55.84 1.72 -5.32
N ASP A 256 -56.18 1.40 -4.10
CA ASP A 256 -56.77 2.32 -3.09
C ASP A 256 -55.72 3.13 -2.29
N GLY A 257 -54.40 3.05 -2.63
CA GLY A 257 -53.32 3.77 -1.95
C GLY A 257 -52.94 3.19 -0.59
N ARG A 258 -53.46 2.03 -0.18
CA ARG A 258 -53.11 1.36 1.08
C ARG A 258 -51.91 0.47 0.89
N ARG A 259 -51.02 0.48 1.87
CA ARG A 259 -49.88 -0.43 1.95
C ARG A 259 -50.32 -1.79 2.48
N GLU A 260 -50.13 -2.81 1.71
CA GLU A 260 -50.39 -4.21 2.06
C GLU A 260 -49.09 -5.00 2.01
N LYS A 261 -48.86 -5.84 3.01
CA LYS A 261 -47.74 -6.77 2.99
C LYS A 261 -48.15 -8.04 2.22
N ARG A 262 -47.41 -8.34 1.16
CA ARG A 262 -47.65 -9.51 0.31
C ARG A 262 -46.43 -10.43 0.38
N ASP A 263 -46.67 -11.67 0.77
CA ASP A 263 -45.63 -12.70 0.71
C ASP A 263 -45.37 -13.09 -0.75
N THR A 264 -44.11 -13.05 -1.12
CA THR A 264 -43.62 -13.47 -2.44
C THR A 264 -42.55 -14.52 -2.28
N ILE A 265 -42.52 -15.48 -3.20
CA ILE A 265 -41.42 -16.45 -3.27
C ILE A 265 -40.35 -15.84 -4.17
N LYS A 266 -39.18 -15.56 -3.61
CA LYS A 266 -37.97 -15.19 -4.34
C LYS A 266 -37.05 -16.39 -4.43
N VAL A 267 -36.25 -16.43 -5.50
CA VAL A 267 -35.23 -17.47 -5.70
C VAL A 267 -33.88 -16.86 -5.38
N ASN A 268 -33.12 -17.55 -4.53
CA ASN A 268 -31.71 -17.26 -4.29
C ASN A 268 -30.86 -18.28 -5.03
N TYR A 269 -29.93 -17.84 -5.84
CA TYR A 269 -28.99 -18.67 -6.56
C TYR A 269 -27.79 -18.94 -5.65
N VAL A 270 -27.69 -20.17 -5.14
CA VAL A 270 -26.57 -20.58 -4.25
C VAL A 270 -25.50 -21.23 -5.11
N PRO A 271 -24.30 -20.66 -5.20
CA PRO A 271 -23.22 -21.20 -6.01
C PRO A 271 -22.73 -22.54 -5.46
N VAL A 272 -22.49 -23.50 -6.35
CA VAL A 272 -21.95 -24.84 -6.08
C VAL A 272 -20.51 -24.91 -6.52
N THR A 273 -20.28 -24.54 -7.79
CA THR A 273 -18.94 -24.53 -8.39
C THR A 273 -18.79 -23.25 -9.20
N THR A 274 -17.68 -22.59 -8.98
CA THR A 274 -17.33 -21.34 -9.67
C THR A 274 -16.07 -21.53 -10.49
N PHE A 275 -16.13 -21.18 -11.78
CA PHE A 275 -15.00 -21.11 -12.68
C PHE A 275 -14.60 -19.64 -12.83
N ALA A 276 -13.35 -19.32 -12.51
CA ALA A 276 -12.85 -17.96 -12.62
C ALA A 276 -11.60 -17.87 -13.49
N HIS A 277 -11.50 -16.77 -14.21
CA HIS A 277 -10.29 -16.36 -14.91
C HIS A 277 -9.92 -14.94 -14.50
N THR A 278 -8.69 -14.76 -14.11
CA THR A 278 -8.11 -13.45 -13.81
C THR A 278 -6.98 -13.16 -14.77
N PHE A 279 -7.08 -12.04 -15.45
CA PHE A 279 -6.02 -11.47 -16.27
C PHE A 279 -5.46 -10.23 -15.59
N GLU A 280 -4.14 -10.20 -15.39
CA GLU A 280 -3.42 -9.08 -14.81
C GLU A 280 -2.27 -8.70 -15.74
N THR A 281 -2.09 -7.42 -15.94
CA THR A 281 -0.89 -6.91 -16.61
C THR A 281 -0.44 -5.65 -15.90
N ASN A 282 0.86 -5.52 -15.69
CA ASN A 282 1.44 -4.28 -15.19
C ASN A 282 2.72 -3.95 -15.93
N ASN A 283 2.97 -2.67 -16.10
CA ASN A 283 4.22 -2.14 -16.59
C ASN A 283 4.72 -1.08 -15.62
N SER A 284 5.92 -1.28 -15.10
CA SER A 284 6.60 -0.33 -14.23
C SER A 284 7.88 0.16 -14.90
N ASN A 285 8.13 1.45 -14.76
CA ASN A 285 9.34 2.08 -15.26
C ASN A 285 9.93 3.00 -14.19
N ARG A 286 11.16 2.78 -13.83
CA ARG A 286 11.93 3.66 -12.96
C ARG A 286 12.94 4.44 -13.78
N ARG A 287 13.19 5.69 -13.34
CA ARG A 287 14.21 6.56 -13.90
C ARG A 287 14.98 7.26 -12.80
N TYR A 288 16.31 7.34 -12.95
CA TYR A 288 17.19 8.14 -12.12
C TYR A 288 18.03 9.06 -13.00
N VAL A 289 18.05 10.36 -12.67
CA VAL A 289 18.68 11.38 -13.52
C VAL A 289 19.52 12.33 -12.69
N GLU A 290 20.79 12.49 -13.09
CA GLU A 290 21.65 13.59 -12.68
C GLU A 290 21.99 14.42 -13.92
N LYS A 291 21.55 15.66 -13.97
CA LYS A 291 21.91 16.57 -15.07
C LYS A 291 23.38 17.00 -15.02
N THR A 292 23.92 17.06 -13.82
CA THR A 292 25.33 17.34 -13.55
C THR A 292 25.75 16.42 -12.40
N ALA A 293 26.68 15.53 -12.64
CA ALA A 293 27.12 14.58 -11.63
C ALA A 293 27.85 15.29 -10.49
N GLN A 294 27.45 14.98 -9.27
CA GLN A 294 28.07 15.51 -8.04
C GLN A 294 29.29 14.63 -7.72
N GLN A 295 30.45 15.13 -8.11
CA GLN A 295 31.73 14.45 -7.89
C GLN A 295 31.95 14.13 -6.42
N GLY A 296 32.19 12.86 -6.11
CA GLY A 296 32.49 12.39 -4.74
C GLY A 296 31.30 11.85 -3.94
N PHE A 297 30.05 11.97 -4.39
CA PHE A 297 28.92 11.32 -3.73
C PHE A 297 28.87 9.83 -4.06
N TYR A 298 28.96 9.47 -5.35
CA TYR A 298 29.16 8.11 -5.79
C TYR A 298 30.62 7.84 -6.15
N GLY A 299 31.15 6.68 -5.75
CA GLY A 299 32.54 6.32 -5.97
C GLY A 299 32.87 5.92 -7.42
N THR A 300 31.86 5.59 -8.22
CA THR A 300 32.06 4.99 -9.55
C THR A 300 31.09 5.56 -10.58
N TYR A 301 31.60 5.78 -11.79
CA TYR A 301 30.85 6.12 -13.00
C TYR A 301 31.23 5.17 -14.12
N TYR A 302 30.35 4.25 -14.48
CA TYR A 302 30.64 3.22 -15.47
C TYR A 302 30.42 3.66 -16.92
N ARG A 303 29.60 4.69 -17.15
CA ARG A 303 29.21 5.15 -18.49
C ARG A 303 29.61 6.58 -18.75
N ASN A 304 29.15 7.51 -17.95
CA ASN A 304 29.36 8.94 -18.14
C ASN A 304 29.66 9.60 -16.79
N PRO A 305 30.87 10.23 -16.66
CA PRO A 305 31.25 10.90 -15.42
C PRO A 305 30.55 12.25 -15.17
N ASN A 306 29.88 12.81 -16.19
CA ASN A 306 29.29 14.13 -16.11
C ASN A 306 27.78 14.13 -15.91
N THR A 307 27.10 13.09 -16.37
CA THR A 307 25.62 13.00 -16.31
C THR A 307 25.18 11.57 -16.08
N THR A 308 24.04 11.39 -15.44
CA THR A 308 23.41 10.08 -15.26
C THR A 308 21.97 10.10 -15.78
N ASN A 309 21.59 9.05 -16.52
CA ASN A 309 20.22 8.83 -16.97
C ASN A 309 19.97 7.32 -17.04
N ASP A 310 19.67 6.74 -15.89
CA ASP A 310 19.43 5.32 -15.75
C ASP A 310 17.94 5.02 -15.73
N SER A 311 17.55 3.89 -16.32
CA SER A 311 16.16 3.43 -16.31
C SER A 311 16.08 1.91 -16.16
N THR A 312 14.98 1.47 -15.55
CA THR A 312 14.55 0.07 -15.51
C THR A 312 13.12 -0.03 -16.00
N ASP A 313 12.76 -1.16 -16.56
CA ASP A 313 11.40 -1.45 -17.03
C ASP A 313 11.05 -2.89 -16.71
N VAL A 314 9.88 -3.10 -16.12
CA VAL A 314 9.32 -4.42 -15.84
C VAL A 314 7.91 -4.49 -16.39
N LEU A 315 7.68 -5.42 -17.32
CA LEU A 315 6.34 -5.79 -17.77
C LEU A 315 5.99 -7.15 -17.20
N THR A 316 4.87 -7.27 -16.54
CA THR A 316 4.31 -8.55 -16.07
C THR A 316 2.96 -8.80 -16.73
N ILE A 317 2.76 -9.99 -17.24
CA ILE A 317 1.48 -10.49 -17.76
C ILE A 317 1.18 -11.78 -17.01
N LYS A 318 0.03 -11.84 -16.35
CA LYS A 318 -0.35 -12.98 -15.51
C LYS A 318 -1.76 -13.43 -15.83
N ASN A 319 -1.93 -14.72 -16.02
CA ASN A 319 -3.22 -15.37 -16.21
C ASN A 319 -3.43 -16.40 -15.09
N THR A 320 -4.56 -16.31 -14.42
CA THR A 320 -4.94 -17.28 -13.39
C THR A 320 -6.27 -17.91 -13.77
N LEU A 321 -6.30 -19.23 -13.82
CA LEU A 321 -7.50 -20.03 -13.99
C LEU A 321 -7.78 -20.75 -12.68
N SER A 322 -9.00 -20.67 -12.18
CA SER A 322 -9.39 -21.34 -10.94
C SER A 322 -10.74 -22.00 -11.03
N VAL A 323 -10.89 -23.10 -10.29
CA VAL A 323 -12.14 -23.81 -10.07
C VAL A 323 -12.35 -23.89 -8.57
N THR A 324 -13.43 -23.30 -8.10
CA THR A 324 -13.78 -23.23 -6.67
C THR A 324 -15.03 -24.06 -6.42
N PHE A 325 -14.94 -24.92 -5.45
CA PHE A 325 -16.09 -25.59 -4.84
C PHE A 325 -16.54 -24.76 -3.64
N GLU A 326 -17.77 -24.25 -3.70
CA GLU A 326 -18.25 -23.23 -2.79
C GLU A 326 -18.70 -23.81 -1.43
N GLU A 327 -18.29 -23.15 -0.34
CA GLU A 327 -18.69 -23.51 1.01
C GLU A 327 -20.21 -23.45 1.21
N GLU A 328 -20.90 -22.55 0.54
CA GLU A 328 -22.31 -22.26 0.75
C GLU A 328 -23.24 -23.41 0.34
N PHE A 329 -22.82 -24.19 -0.63
CA PHE A 329 -23.59 -25.34 -1.11
C PHE A 329 -23.66 -26.47 -0.11
N ASN A 330 -22.54 -26.77 0.57
CA ASN A 330 -22.42 -27.97 1.39
C ASN A 330 -22.83 -27.71 2.85
N ARG A 331 -23.99 -28.21 3.24
CA ARG A 331 -24.49 -28.05 4.61
C ARG A 331 -23.79 -28.99 5.61
N ILE A 332 -23.15 -30.06 5.16
CA ILE A 332 -22.52 -31.08 6.00
C ILE A 332 -21.04 -30.76 6.17
N LEU A 333 -20.30 -30.56 5.10
CA LEU A 333 -18.85 -30.39 5.10
C LEU A 333 -18.43 -28.91 5.12
N LYS A 334 -19.22 -27.97 5.37
CA LYS A 334 -19.01 -26.51 5.61
C LYS A 334 -17.58 -26.00 5.33
N PHE A 335 -17.01 -26.31 4.18
CA PHE A 335 -15.75 -25.78 3.69
C PHE A 335 -15.81 -25.53 2.18
N GLY A 336 -15.05 -24.59 1.70
CA GLY A 336 -14.79 -24.34 0.28
C GLY A 336 -13.40 -24.84 -0.10
N ALA A 337 -13.25 -25.24 -1.35
CA ALA A 337 -11.97 -25.68 -1.91
C ALA A 337 -11.75 -25.07 -3.29
N THR A 338 -10.55 -24.58 -3.56
CA THR A 338 -10.16 -24.02 -4.86
C THR A 338 -8.93 -24.74 -5.38
N VAL A 339 -8.91 -25.03 -6.67
CA VAL A 339 -7.69 -25.42 -7.39
C VAL A 339 -7.44 -24.39 -8.46
N TYR A 340 -6.18 -24.00 -8.65
CA TYR A 340 -5.82 -22.97 -9.62
C TYR A 340 -4.49 -23.23 -10.32
N ALA A 341 -4.36 -22.64 -11.49
CA ALA A 341 -3.11 -22.59 -12.23
C ALA A 341 -2.82 -21.14 -12.63
N ILE A 342 -1.57 -20.73 -12.51
CA ILE A 342 -1.10 -19.38 -12.83
C ILE A 342 -0.03 -19.49 -13.89
N ASN A 343 -0.17 -18.75 -14.99
CA ASN A 343 0.90 -18.49 -15.92
C ASN A 343 1.35 -17.04 -15.81
N GLU A 344 2.62 -16.83 -15.53
CA GLU A 344 3.25 -15.52 -15.36
C GLU A 344 4.36 -15.35 -16.37
N CYS A 345 4.26 -14.32 -17.19
CA CYS A 345 5.30 -13.90 -18.14
C CYS A 345 5.83 -12.54 -17.74
N GLN A 346 7.14 -12.41 -17.56
CA GLN A 346 7.78 -11.17 -17.14
C GLN A 346 8.87 -10.76 -18.16
N ARG A 347 8.96 -9.45 -18.40
CA ARG A 347 10.00 -8.85 -19.23
C ARG A 347 10.74 -7.81 -18.41
N PHE A 348 12.06 -7.88 -18.44
CA PHE A 348 12.96 -6.96 -17.74
C PHE A 348 13.83 -6.22 -18.76
N LEU A 349 13.91 -4.89 -18.64
CA LEU A 349 14.87 -4.09 -19.40
C LEU A 349 16.26 -4.27 -18.82
N ARG A 350 17.20 -4.56 -19.69
CA ARG A 350 18.60 -4.68 -19.35
C ARG A 350 19.43 -3.79 -20.25
N PRO A 351 20.08 -2.74 -19.72
CA PRO A 351 21.04 -1.98 -20.51
C PRO A 351 22.28 -2.83 -20.77
N LEU A 352 22.70 -2.87 -22.03
CA LEU A 352 23.95 -3.51 -22.47
C LEU A 352 25.02 -2.45 -22.57
N ASN A 353 26.27 -2.80 -22.28
CA ASN A 353 27.43 -1.91 -22.51
C ASN A 353 27.81 -1.88 -23.97
N GLU A 354 28.19 -0.70 -24.47
CA GLU A 354 28.79 -0.52 -25.78
C GLU A 354 30.25 -1.01 -25.82
N ASP A 355 30.93 -1.03 -24.66
CA ASP A 355 32.32 -1.47 -24.58
C ASP A 355 32.41 -2.98 -24.38
N ALA A 356 33.08 -3.63 -25.33
CA ALA A 356 33.41 -5.07 -25.26
C ALA A 356 34.30 -5.43 -24.05
N SER A 357 34.80 -4.48 -23.29
CA SER A 357 35.61 -4.64 -22.08
C SER A 357 34.82 -4.54 -20.77
N GLY A 358 33.52 -4.22 -20.81
CA GLY A 358 32.70 -4.08 -19.61
C GLY A 358 32.24 -5.42 -19.02
N MET A 359 31.72 -5.39 -17.79
CA MET A 359 31.23 -6.55 -17.02
C MET A 359 30.25 -7.46 -17.79
N PHE A 360 29.66 -6.98 -18.86
CA PHE A 360 28.70 -7.70 -19.69
C PHE A 360 29.27 -8.17 -21.03
N ALA A 361 30.56 -7.95 -21.33
CA ALA A 361 31.22 -8.48 -22.53
C ALA A 361 31.20 -10.02 -22.53
N ASP A 362 31.39 -10.63 -21.39
CA ASP A 362 31.38 -12.09 -21.20
C ASP A 362 30.01 -12.63 -20.78
N TYR A 363 29.01 -11.74 -20.66
CA TYR A 363 27.67 -12.15 -20.23
C TYR A 363 27.00 -12.96 -21.34
N GLN A 364 26.96 -14.26 -21.14
CA GLN A 364 26.08 -15.15 -21.90
C GLN A 364 24.67 -14.89 -21.42
N PRO A 365 23.73 -14.48 -22.30
CA PRO A 365 22.33 -14.36 -21.88
C PRO A 365 21.93 -15.71 -21.28
N PHE A 366 21.26 -15.65 -20.12
CA PHE A 366 20.72 -16.84 -19.49
C PHE A 366 19.78 -17.52 -20.48
N THR A 367 20.25 -18.61 -21.10
CA THR A 367 19.52 -19.35 -22.12
C THR A 367 18.91 -20.58 -21.45
N GLY A 368 17.62 -20.59 -21.35
CA GLY A 368 16.87 -21.73 -20.91
C GLY A 368 15.57 -21.85 -21.72
N PRO A 369 14.87 -22.98 -21.66
CA PRO A 369 13.64 -23.18 -22.42
C PRO A 369 12.53 -22.19 -22.06
N TRP A 370 12.67 -21.45 -20.95
CA TRP A 370 11.69 -20.51 -20.42
C TRP A 370 12.16 -19.06 -20.43
N VAL A 371 13.33 -18.80 -21.01
CA VAL A 371 13.97 -17.48 -21.04
C VAL A 371 14.29 -17.12 -22.48
N ASN A 372 13.81 -15.96 -22.93
CA ASN A 372 14.11 -15.43 -24.26
C ASN A 372 14.70 -14.02 -24.11
N THR A 373 15.84 -13.79 -24.75
CA THR A 373 16.52 -12.48 -24.75
C THR A 373 16.29 -11.82 -26.09
N GLN A 374 15.69 -10.63 -26.10
CA GLN A 374 15.54 -9.78 -27.27
C GLN A 374 16.49 -8.59 -27.15
N ILE A 375 17.36 -8.40 -28.15
CA ILE A 375 18.30 -7.29 -28.21
C ILE A 375 17.78 -6.27 -29.21
N HIS A 376 17.65 -5.02 -28.76
CA HIS A 376 17.28 -3.88 -29.57
C HIS A 376 18.44 -2.91 -29.67
N LEU A 377 18.86 -2.61 -30.87
CA LEU A 377 19.90 -1.61 -31.18
C LEU A 377 19.21 -0.26 -31.38
N ALA A 378 19.41 0.66 -30.44
CA ALA A 378 19.02 2.07 -30.61
C ALA A 378 20.26 2.90 -30.95
N PRO A 379 20.11 4.05 -31.66
CA PRO A 379 21.26 4.82 -32.11
C PRO A 379 22.25 5.25 -31.04
N ASP A 380 21.75 5.45 -29.80
CA ASP A 380 22.55 5.99 -28.68
C ASP A 380 22.68 5.05 -27.48
N THR A 381 21.98 3.90 -27.49
CA THR A 381 22.01 2.95 -26.36
C THR A 381 21.63 1.54 -26.80
N LEU A 382 22.40 0.57 -26.39
CA LEU A 382 22.13 -0.84 -26.62
C LEU A 382 21.26 -1.35 -25.44
N TYR A 383 20.04 -1.83 -25.72
CA TYR A 383 19.13 -2.41 -24.74
C TYR A 383 18.87 -3.87 -25.03
N GLY A 384 18.82 -4.69 -23.97
CA GLY A 384 18.33 -6.05 -24.04
C GLY A 384 17.05 -6.18 -23.22
N TYR A 385 16.14 -7.02 -23.69
CA TYR A 385 14.98 -7.44 -22.89
C TYR A 385 15.15 -8.92 -22.53
N GLN A 386 15.05 -9.18 -21.23
CA GLN A 386 15.05 -10.53 -20.69
C GLN A 386 13.62 -10.94 -20.39
N TRP A 387 13.15 -12.01 -21.04
CA TRP A 387 11.84 -12.58 -20.78
C TRP A 387 11.98 -13.83 -19.90
N THR A 388 11.08 -13.97 -18.96
CA THR A 388 10.90 -15.18 -18.15
C THR A 388 9.45 -15.63 -18.23
N ASN A 389 9.22 -16.93 -18.15
CA ASN A 389 7.89 -17.52 -18.10
C ASN A 389 7.85 -18.53 -16.98
N ASN A 390 6.81 -18.48 -16.15
CA ASN A 390 6.61 -19.30 -14.96
C ASN A 390 5.19 -19.87 -14.96
N THR A 391 5.05 -21.12 -14.55
CA THR A 391 3.74 -21.75 -14.34
C THR A 391 3.66 -22.29 -12.93
N PHE A 392 2.67 -21.82 -12.19
CA PHE A 392 2.37 -22.27 -10.83
C PHE A 392 1.09 -23.07 -10.83
N VAL A 393 1.02 -24.07 -9.94
CA VAL A 393 -0.18 -24.83 -9.64
C VAL A 393 -0.39 -24.77 -8.15
N GLY A 394 -1.63 -24.53 -7.74
CA GLY A 394 -1.96 -24.36 -6.33
C GLY A 394 -3.37 -24.73 -5.98
N GLY A 395 -3.65 -24.63 -4.70
CA GLY A 395 -4.98 -24.88 -4.15
C GLY A 395 -5.21 -24.14 -2.85
N ALA A 396 -6.47 -24.01 -2.50
CA ALA A 396 -6.91 -23.42 -1.24
C ALA A 396 -8.02 -24.24 -0.61
N LEU A 397 -8.04 -24.26 0.71
CA LEU A 397 -9.09 -24.86 1.53
C LEU A 397 -9.51 -23.83 2.58
N TYR A 398 -10.80 -23.49 2.64
CA TYR A 398 -11.24 -22.44 3.54
C TYR A 398 -12.61 -22.71 4.13
N LYS A 399 -12.84 -22.12 5.28
CA LYS A 399 -14.12 -22.05 5.96
C LYS A 399 -14.30 -20.66 6.55
N ASN A 400 -15.11 -19.84 5.89
CA ASN A 400 -15.39 -18.46 6.29
C ASN A 400 -16.72 -18.31 7.02
N ARG A 401 -17.55 -19.33 7.01
CA ARG A 401 -18.89 -19.32 7.62
C ARG A 401 -18.95 -20.21 8.84
N GLY A 402 -19.66 -19.76 9.84
CA GLY A 402 -19.83 -20.50 11.09
C GLY A 402 -19.84 -19.57 12.30
N LYS A 403 -20.05 -20.13 13.51
CA LYS A 403 -20.15 -19.31 14.72
C LYS A 403 -18.85 -19.25 15.53
N TRP A 404 -17.94 -20.22 15.36
CA TRP A 404 -16.89 -20.43 16.33
C TRP A 404 -15.49 -20.41 15.73
N VAL A 405 -15.28 -21.11 14.63
CA VAL A 405 -13.95 -21.30 14.05
C VAL A 405 -14.01 -21.12 12.55
N HIS A 406 -13.15 -20.26 12.02
CA HIS A 406 -12.86 -20.07 10.62
C HIS A 406 -11.42 -20.50 10.35
N TYR A 407 -11.11 -20.92 9.15
CA TYR A 407 -9.75 -21.23 8.73
C TYR A 407 -9.57 -21.05 7.24
N GLY A 408 -8.35 -20.77 6.85
CA GLY A 408 -7.91 -20.74 5.47
C GLY A 408 -6.51 -21.32 5.35
N PHE A 409 -6.34 -22.18 4.35
CA PHE A 409 -5.05 -22.71 3.94
C PHE A 409 -4.95 -22.56 2.44
N ASP A 410 -3.88 -21.99 1.95
CA ASP A 410 -3.59 -21.88 0.52
C ASP A 410 -2.11 -22.14 0.27
N GLY A 411 -1.81 -22.56 -0.94
CA GLY A 411 -0.44 -22.75 -1.36
C GLY A 411 -0.33 -23.06 -2.85
N ASP A 412 0.83 -22.70 -3.37
CA ASP A 412 1.20 -22.97 -4.76
C ASP A 412 2.68 -23.33 -4.89
N VAL A 413 3.00 -23.94 -6.00
CA VAL A 413 4.37 -24.30 -6.38
C VAL A 413 4.59 -23.99 -7.85
N CYS A 414 5.74 -23.40 -8.17
CA CYS A 414 6.19 -23.22 -9.54
C CYS A 414 6.68 -24.56 -10.10
N VAL A 415 5.94 -25.08 -11.07
CA VAL A 415 6.21 -26.38 -11.70
C VAL A 415 7.00 -26.28 -13.01
N LEU A 416 6.99 -25.11 -13.66
CA LEU A 416 7.70 -24.83 -14.90
C LEU A 416 8.19 -23.39 -14.90
N GLY A 417 9.40 -23.15 -15.40
CA GLY A 417 9.92 -21.82 -15.71
C GLY A 417 11.14 -21.40 -14.91
N TYR A 418 11.45 -20.10 -14.95
CA TYR A 418 12.59 -19.48 -14.28
C TYR A 418 12.53 -19.66 -12.75
N LYS A 419 11.34 -19.58 -12.18
CA LYS A 419 11.09 -19.71 -10.73
C LYS A 419 10.87 -21.18 -10.29
N LEU A 420 11.21 -22.19 -11.12
CA LEU A 420 10.98 -23.61 -10.81
C LEU A 420 11.38 -23.98 -9.38
N GLY A 421 10.45 -24.64 -8.64
CA GLY A 421 10.65 -25.03 -7.23
C GLY A 421 10.45 -23.87 -6.23
N GLU A 422 10.04 -22.67 -6.66
CA GLU A 422 9.46 -21.67 -5.77
C GLU A 422 8.12 -22.18 -5.26
N PHE A 423 7.86 -22.03 -3.96
CA PHE A 423 6.57 -22.41 -3.38
C PHE A 423 6.21 -21.49 -2.21
N GLN A 424 4.91 -21.43 -1.95
CA GLN A 424 4.36 -20.83 -0.74
C GLN A 424 3.23 -21.70 -0.18
N VAL A 425 3.14 -21.75 1.14
CA VAL A 425 2.01 -22.34 1.88
C VAL A 425 1.65 -21.37 2.99
N ASN A 426 0.43 -20.91 3.02
CA ASN A 426 -0.11 -20.01 4.03
C ASN A 426 -1.23 -20.71 4.78
N GLY A 427 -1.38 -20.42 6.05
CA GLY A 427 -2.48 -20.93 6.86
C GLY A 427 -2.87 -19.97 7.96
N HIS A 428 -4.16 -19.88 8.23
CA HIS A 428 -4.67 -19.21 9.41
C HIS A 428 -5.87 -19.95 9.98
N ILE A 429 -6.04 -19.78 11.28
CA ILE A 429 -7.21 -20.24 12.02
C ILE A 429 -7.63 -19.09 12.93
N ASP A 430 -8.89 -18.71 12.89
CA ASP A 430 -9.44 -17.68 13.75
C ASP A 430 -10.80 -18.09 14.32
N GLY A 431 -11.18 -17.41 15.40
CA GLY A 431 -12.46 -17.68 16.03
C GLY A 431 -12.89 -16.60 17.00
N ASP A 432 -14.20 -16.51 17.15
CA ASP A 432 -14.89 -15.61 18.05
C ASP A 432 -15.43 -16.38 19.26
N PHE A 433 -15.00 -16.00 20.46
CA PHE A 433 -15.38 -16.65 21.71
C PHE A 433 -16.10 -15.64 22.62
N ARG A 434 -17.29 -16.00 23.06
CA ARG A 434 -18.03 -15.14 24.00
C ARG A 434 -17.47 -15.30 25.43
N VAL A 435 -16.98 -14.19 25.98
CA VAL A 435 -16.48 -14.11 27.35
C VAL A 435 -17.35 -13.11 28.13
N GLY A 436 -18.24 -13.61 28.95
CA GLY A 436 -19.22 -12.77 29.64
C GLY A 436 -20.20 -12.09 28.66
N LYS A 437 -20.16 -10.75 28.59
CA LYS A 437 -21.01 -9.95 27.69
C LYS A 437 -20.32 -9.56 26.39
N ASP A 438 -19.00 -9.68 26.34
CA ASP A 438 -18.16 -9.25 25.23
C ASP A 438 -17.64 -10.46 24.42
N THR A 439 -17.10 -10.21 23.24
CA THR A 439 -16.56 -11.25 22.37
C THR A 439 -15.05 -11.10 22.29
N MET A 440 -14.33 -12.17 22.54
CA MET A 440 -12.89 -12.28 22.35
C MET A 440 -12.62 -12.88 20.99
N TYR A 441 -11.74 -12.25 20.23
CA TYR A 441 -11.22 -12.73 18.94
C TYR A 441 -9.82 -13.32 19.15
N ILE A 442 -9.58 -14.48 18.56
CA ILE A 442 -8.26 -15.13 18.55
C ILE A 442 -7.95 -15.56 17.11
N ARG A 443 -6.74 -15.26 16.66
CA ARG A 443 -6.23 -15.72 15.37
C ARG A 443 -4.82 -16.27 15.53
N ALA A 444 -4.54 -17.38 14.86
CA ALA A 444 -3.20 -17.89 14.63
C ALA A 444 -2.93 -17.94 13.13
N SER A 445 -1.73 -17.59 12.72
CA SER A 445 -1.33 -17.63 11.31
C SER A 445 0.09 -18.12 11.17
N ALA A 446 0.37 -18.83 10.08
CA ALA A 446 1.71 -19.30 9.74
C ALA A 446 1.89 -19.32 8.22
N PHE A 447 3.13 -19.15 7.78
CA PHE A 447 3.47 -19.45 6.39
C PHE A 447 4.86 -20.06 6.27
N VAL A 448 5.02 -20.80 5.18
CA VAL A 448 6.33 -21.29 4.70
C VAL A 448 6.45 -20.88 3.24
N LYS A 449 7.57 -20.25 2.88
CA LYS A 449 7.85 -19.81 1.53
C LYS A 449 9.28 -20.11 1.13
N ASN A 450 9.47 -20.46 -0.13
CA ASN A 450 10.78 -20.61 -0.77
C ASN A 450 10.78 -19.75 -2.03
N GLU A 451 11.37 -18.56 -1.96
CA GLU A 451 11.21 -17.50 -2.95
C GLU A 451 12.47 -17.34 -3.80
N THR A 452 12.29 -17.30 -5.10
CA THR A 452 13.37 -16.96 -6.05
C THR A 452 13.67 -15.46 -5.93
N PRO A 453 14.96 -15.05 -5.82
CA PRO A 453 15.33 -13.65 -5.83
C PRO A 453 14.82 -12.96 -7.09
N SER A 454 14.38 -11.71 -6.97
CA SER A 454 13.91 -10.96 -8.13
C SER A 454 15.05 -10.76 -9.15
N TYR A 455 14.69 -10.60 -10.44
CA TYR A 455 15.65 -10.48 -11.51
C TYR A 455 16.69 -9.39 -11.26
N TYR A 456 16.28 -8.21 -10.79
CA TYR A 456 17.19 -7.10 -10.54
C TYR A 456 18.05 -7.23 -9.27
N LEU A 457 17.76 -8.16 -8.37
CA LEU A 457 18.71 -8.55 -7.32
C LEU A 457 19.86 -9.40 -7.88
N GLN A 458 19.58 -10.16 -8.92
CA GLN A 458 20.59 -10.97 -9.61
C GLN A 458 21.41 -10.14 -10.61
N HIS A 459 20.73 -9.37 -11.48
CA HIS A 459 21.34 -8.73 -12.64
C HIS A 459 20.95 -7.26 -12.73
N PHE A 460 21.89 -6.35 -12.56
CA PHE A 460 21.64 -4.92 -12.70
C PHE A 460 22.86 -4.16 -13.23
N ALA A 461 22.61 -3.17 -14.07
CA ALA A 461 23.64 -2.25 -14.57
C ALA A 461 23.08 -0.83 -14.71
N SER A 462 23.75 0.10 -14.08
CA SER A 462 23.50 1.53 -14.16
C SER A 462 24.80 2.31 -14.28
N ASN A 463 24.73 3.65 -14.24
CA ASN A 463 25.94 4.46 -14.28
C ASN A 463 26.77 4.34 -12.99
N HIS A 464 26.12 4.14 -11.84
CA HIS A 464 26.82 4.09 -10.54
C HIS A 464 26.96 2.69 -9.96
N PHE A 465 26.04 1.78 -10.30
CA PHE A 465 25.98 0.46 -9.69
C PHE A 465 25.86 -0.64 -10.75
N ARG A 466 26.63 -1.69 -10.57
CA ARG A 466 26.59 -2.91 -11.40
C ARG A 466 26.77 -4.12 -10.50
N TRP A 467 25.95 -5.13 -10.73
CA TRP A 467 26.12 -6.44 -10.11
C TRP A 467 25.55 -7.54 -11.01
N ASP A 468 26.15 -8.70 -10.88
CA ASP A 468 25.74 -9.96 -11.53
C ASP A 468 25.96 -11.06 -10.50
N ASN A 469 24.87 -11.47 -9.84
CA ASN A 469 24.86 -12.38 -8.71
C ASN A 469 24.19 -13.70 -9.08
N ASP A 470 24.54 -14.76 -8.35
CA ASP A 470 23.87 -16.06 -8.39
C ASP A 470 23.32 -16.38 -7.00
N PHE A 471 22.35 -15.58 -6.54
CA PHE A 471 21.73 -15.76 -5.25
C PHE A 471 20.80 -16.96 -5.27
N GLN A 472 20.88 -17.74 -4.20
CA GLN A 472 20.00 -18.87 -3.96
C GLN A 472 18.64 -18.40 -3.46
N LYS A 473 17.64 -19.29 -3.52
CA LYS A 473 16.30 -19.01 -3.03
C LYS A 473 16.31 -18.69 -1.54
N THR A 474 15.53 -17.69 -1.14
CA THR A 474 15.31 -17.31 0.25
C THR A 474 14.20 -18.16 0.84
N TYR A 475 14.50 -18.85 1.93
CA TYR A 475 13.49 -19.61 2.66
C TYR A 475 12.97 -18.80 3.86
N ARG A 476 11.66 -18.74 4.01
CA ARG A 476 10.98 -17.97 5.04
C ARG A 476 10.00 -18.85 5.80
N PHE A 477 10.03 -18.76 7.10
CA PHE A 477 9.08 -19.40 8.00
C PHE A 477 8.54 -18.37 8.99
N TYR A 478 7.24 -18.22 9.02
CA TYR A 478 6.54 -17.30 9.93
C TYR A 478 5.51 -18.03 10.77
N VAL A 479 5.38 -17.62 12.02
CA VAL A 479 4.28 -17.98 12.90
C VAL A 479 3.86 -16.75 13.71
N GLY A 480 2.57 -16.54 13.85
CA GLY A 480 2.03 -15.42 14.61
C GLY A 480 0.67 -15.71 15.21
N GLY A 481 0.32 -14.91 16.19
CA GLY A 481 -0.96 -14.98 16.88
C GLY A 481 -1.48 -13.61 17.28
N GLU A 482 -2.78 -13.45 17.24
CA GLU A 482 -3.50 -12.24 17.61
C GLU A 482 -4.60 -12.60 18.62
N ILE A 483 -4.72 -11.80 19.66
CA ILE A 483 -5.81 -11.85 20.62
C ILE A 483 -6.37 -10.44 20.78
N ALA A 484 -7.67 -10.28 20.58
CA ALA A 484 -8.38 -9.02 20.79
C ALA A 484 -9.60 -9.23 21.68
N TYR A 485 -9.76 -8.37 22.68
CA TYR A 485 -10.90 -8.41 23.61
C TYR A 485 -11.54 -7.02 23.75
N PRO A 486 -12.25 -6.55 22.71
CA PRO A 486 -12.84 -5.22 22.73
C PRO A 486 -14.05 -5.17 23.70
N THR A 487 -13.87 -4.52 24.83
CA THR A 487 -14.95 -4.20 25.75
C THR A 487 -15.51 -2.79 25.45
N ARG A 488 -16.56 -2.38 26.18
CA ARG A 488 -17.14 -1.05 26.01
C ARG A 488 -16.13 0.09 26.22
N TRP A 489 -15.23 -0.05 27.19
CA TRP A 489 -14.33 1.03 27.63
C TRP A 489 -12.87 0.82 27.26
N VAL A 490 -12.46 -0.43 27.19
CA VAL A 490 -11.08 -0.82 26.93
C VAL A 490 -11.06 -1.82 25.79
N LYS A 491 -10.21 -1.58 24.80
CA LYS A 491 -10.10 -2.44 23.61
C LYS A 491 -8.65 -2.96 23.49
N PRO A 492 -8.25 -3.92 24.33
CA PRO A 492 -6.93 -4.51 24.24
C PRO A 492 -6.84 -5.45 23.03
N GLN A 493 -5.71 -5.37 22.33
CA GLN A 493 -5.31 -6.25 21.25
C GLN A 493 -3.82 -6.49 21.36
N VAL A 494 -3.41 -7.74 21.25
CA VAL A 494 -2.00 -8.16 21.25
C VAL A 494 -1.77 -9.02 20.02
N ASN A 495 -0.75 -8.68 19.26
CA ASN A 495 -0.31 -9.44 18.11
C ASN A 495 1.19 -9.77 18.29
N VAL A 496 1.56 -11.04 18.20
CA VAL A 496 2.95 -11.50 18.29
C VAL A 496 3.28 -12.27 17.02
N GLY A 497 4.38 -11.91 16.39
CA GLY A 497 4.88 -12.56 15.18
C GLY A 497 6.35 -12.91 15.31
N PHE A 498 6.72 -14.09 14.85
CA PHE A 498 8.10 -14.54 14.70
C PHE A 498 8.33 -14.98 13.27
N GLU A 499 9.42 -14.53 12.69
CA GLU A 499 9.85 -14.95 11.36
C GLU A 499 11.33 -15.34 11.36
N ASN A 500 11.64 -16.41 10.65
CA ASN A 500 12.99 -16.86 10.36
C ASN A 500 13.24 -16.81 8.85
N LEU A 501 14.27 -16.05 8.44
CA LEU A 501 14.70 -15.89 7.06
C LEU A 501 16.05 -16.57 6.88
N THR A 502 16.10 -17.58 6.03
CA THR A 502 17.36 -18.21 5.62
C THR A 502 17.79 -17.63 4.27
N ARG A 503 19.03 -17.24 4.14
CA ARG A 503 19.57 -16.61 2.92
C ARG A 503 18.88 -15.28 2.57
N TYR A 504 18.64 -14.47 3.59
CA TYR A 504 18.07 -13.14 3.43
C TYR A 504 18.95 -12.25 2.54
N ILE A 505 18.35 -11.51 1.61
CA ILE A 505 19.06 -10.58 0.73
C ILE A 505 18.78 -9.15 1.22
N TYR A 506 19.85 -8.38 1.41
CA TYR A 506 19.82 -7.00 1.84
C TYR A 506 20.85 -6.17 1.08
N PHE A 507 20.76 -4.85 1.15
CA PHE A 507 21.75 -3.96 0.55
C PHE A 507 22.78 -3.57 1.60
N GLY A 508 24.05 -3.83 1.30
CA GLY A 508 25.19 -3.46 2.12
C GLY A 508 25.45 -1.95 2.18
N ALA A 509 26.41 -1.54 3.00
CA ALA A 509 26.80 -0.13 3.12
C ALA A 509 27.38 0.46 1.83
N ASP A 510 27.88 -0.38 0.96
CA ASP A 510 28.38 -0.06 -0.40
C ASP A 510 27.26 0.10 -1.44
N GLY A 511 26.01 -0.13 -1.08
CA GLY A 511 24.85 -0.06 -1.96
C GLY A 511 24.66 -1.28 -2.86
N LEU A 512 25.42 -2.36 -2.66
CA LEU A 512 25.29 -3.60 -3.40
C LEU A 512 24.41 -4.63 -2.67
N PRO A 513 23.67 -5.47 -3.38
CA PRO A 513 22.90 -6.55 -2.75
C PRO A 513 23.84 -7.64 -2.24
N VAL A 514 23.58 -8.12 -1.04
CA VAL A 514 24.32 -9.18 -0.34
C VAL A 514 23.33 -10.24 0.13
N GLN A 515 23.65 -11.51 -0.06
CA GLN A 515 22.90 -12.61 0.52
C GLN A 515 23.55 -13.06 1.83
N HIS A 516 22.78 -13.09 2.90
CA HIS A 516 23.21 -13.55 4.22
C HIS A 516 23.45 -15.06 4.19
N GLU A 517 24.59 -15.52 4.74
CA GLU A 517 24.93 -16.94 4.75
C GLU A 517 24.12 -17.77 5.72
N GLY A 518 23.63 -17.15 6.81
CA GLY A 518 22.90 -17.81 7.89
C GLY A 518 21.41 -17.44 7.92
N ASN A 519 20.86 -17.46 9.11
CA ASN A 519 19.47 -17.13 9.41
C ASN A 519 19.37 -15.76 10.06
N VAL A 520 18.43 -14.96 9.61
CA VAL A 520 17.99 -13.74 10.28
C VAL A 520 16.63 -13.99 10.89
N GLN A 521 16.53 -13.78 12.21
CA GLN A 521 15.30 -13.98 12.97
C GLN A 521 14.74 -12.63 13.39
N VAL A 522 13.42 -12.48 13.29
CA VAL A 522 12.69 -11.29 13.71
C VAL A 522 11.56 -11.69 14.62
N LEU A 523 11.48 -11.06 15.79
CA LEU A 523 10.35 -11.15 16.71
C LEU A 523 9.71 -9.78 16.83
N SER A 524 8.38 -9.72 16.76
CA SER A 524 7.61 -8.50 17.02
C SER A 524 6.46 -8.79 17.95
N ALA A 525 6.23 -7.91 18.92
CA ALA A 525 5.07 -7.91 19.79
C ALA A 525 4.40 -6.53 19.68
N ASP A 526 3.20 -6.51 19.10
CA ASP A 526 2.38 -5.34 18.87
C ASP A 526 1.23 -5.33 19.89
N VAL A 527 1.17 -4.31 20.72
CA VAL A 527 0.15 -4.13 21.75
C VAL A 527 -0.62 -2.86 21.48
N ARG A 528 -1.92 -2.99 21.27
CA ARG A 528 -2.88 -1.89 21.18
C ARG A 528 -3.79 -1.95 22.37
N CYS A 529 -4.05 -0.80 22.98
CA CYS A 529 -4.96 -0.71 24.09
C CYS A 529 -5.67 0.66 24.08
N ASP A 530 -6.85 0.70 23.49
CA ASP A 530 -7.62 1.92 23.37
C ASP A 530 -8.56 2.06 24.56
N LEU A 531 -8.53 3.23 25.20
CA LEU A 531 -9.45 3.64 26.24
C LEU A 531 -10.51 4.55 25.61
N THR A 532 -11.74 4.11 25.61
CA THR A 532 -12.86 4.85 24.99
C THR A 532 -13.83 5.32 26.07
N THR A 533 -13.94 6.63 26.27
CA THR A 533 -14.96 7.23 27.14
C THR A 533 -15.92 8.10 26.31
N PRO A 534 -17.01 8.59 26.87
CA PRO A 534 -17.94 9.45 26.12
C PRO A 534 -17.29 10.71 25.54
N TRP A 535 -16.24 11.23 26.18
CA TRP A 535 -15.69 12.54 25.80
C TRP A 535 -14.18 12.55 25.58
N VAL A 536 -13.41 11.75 26.32
CA VAL A 536 -11.95 11.70 26.21
C VAL A 536 -11.54 10.28 25.90
N ASN A 537 -10.77 10.12 24.85
CA ASN A 537 -10.30 8.83 24.36
C ASN A 537 -8.78 8.83 24.28
N LEU A 538 -8.19 7.68 24.53
CA LEU A 538 -6.75 7.48 24.43
C LEU A 538 -6.51 6.22 23.60
N GLU A 539 -5.90 6.37 22.45
CA GLU A 539 -5.42 5.26 21.62
C GLU A 539 -3.95 5.04 21.92
N ASN A 540 -3.58 3.80 22.19
CA ASN A 540 -2.20 3.42 22.47
C ASN A 540 -1.79 2.28 21.55
N HIS A 541 -0.63 2.42 20.92
CA HIS A 541 -0.03 1.42 20.08
C HIS A 541 1.46 1.35 20.40
N VAL A 542 1.91 0.23 20.91
CA VAL A 542 3.29 -0.03 21.32
C VAL A 542 3.79 -1.27 20.60
N VAL A 543 4.88 -1.16 19.89
CA VAL A 543 5.50 -2.28 19.18
C VAL A 543 6.90 -2.49 19.72
N TYR A 544 7.16 -3.67 20.21
CA TYR A 544 8.48 -4.18 20.52
C TYR A 544 9.00 -5.04 19.38
N GLN A 545 10.25 -4.84 18.97
CA GLN A 545 10.88 -5.63 17.92
C GLN A 545 12.27 -6.06 18.34
N TRP A 546 12.64 -7.26 17.97
CA TRP A 546 13.97 -7.81 18.11
C TRP A 546 14.41 -8.50 16.83
N THR A 547 15.67 -8.39 16.52
CA THR A 547 16.32 -9.07 15.39
C THR A 547 17.61 -9.71 15.83
N SER A 548 17.92 -10.87 15.26
CA SER A 548 19.16 -11.62 15.59
C SER A 548 20.39 -11.06 14.89
N ASP A 549 20.23 -10.22 13.86
CA ASP A 549 21.34 -9.79 13.01
C ASP A 549 21.22 -8.33 12.57
N ALA A 550 22.36 -7.67 12.39
CA ALA A 550 22.47 -6.29 11.94
C ALA A 550 22.06 -6.09 10.47
N ALA A 551 21.96 -7.16 9.67
CA ALA A 551 21.42 -7.13 8.32
C ALA A 551 19.93 -6.68 8.27
N MET A 552 19.24 -6.75 9.42
CA MET A 552 17.87 -6.29 9.58
C MET A 552 17.78 -5.26 10.72
N PRO A 553 18.18 -4.00 10.50
CA PRO A 553 18.16 -2.99 11.55
C PRO A 553 16.72 -2.53 11.84
N LEU A 554 16.29 -2.66 13.10
CA LEU A 554 14.98 -2.28 13.60
C LEU A 554 15.10 -1.51 14.92
N PRO A 555 14.24 -0.49 15.19
CA PRO A 555 14.15 0.09 16.52
C PRO A 555 13.52 -0.92 17.49
N ALA A 556 14.05 -1.03 18.72
CA ALA A 556 13.53 -1.97 19.71
C ALA A 556 12.09 -1.63 20.12
N PHE A 557 11.78 -0.35 20.27
CA PHE A 557 10.41 0.12 20.56
C PHE A 557 9.97 1.20 19.59
N THR A 558 8.71 1.10 19.20
CA THR A 558 7.97 2.13 18.46
C THR A 558 6.67 2.40 19.18
N LEU A 559 6.36 3.66 19.44
CA LEU A 559 5.20 4.10 20.20
C LEU A 559 4.36 5.06 19.37
N TYR A 560 3.05 4.88 19.44
CA TYR A 560 2.06 5.83 18.99
C TYR A 560 1.00 6.00 20.08
N HIS A 561 0.75 7.24 20.48
CA HIS A 561 -0.28 7.60 21.44
C HIS A 561 -1.12 8.73 20.86
N ASN A 562 -2.43 8.67 21.04
CA ASN A 562 -3.36 9.69 20.58
C ASN A 562 -4.41 9.96 21.67
N LEU A 563 -4.28 11.11 22.31
CA LEU A 563 -5.21 11.59 23.31
C LEU A 563 -6.15 12.63 22.71
N TYR A 564 -7.44 12.39 22.71
CA TYR A 564 -8.39 13.32 22.11
C TYR A 564 -9.72 13.42 22.84
N TYR A 565 -10.29 14.61 22.78
CA TYR A 565 -11.70 14.88 23.06
C TYR A 565 -12.53 14.53 21.84
N HIS A 566 -13.69 13.89 22.06
CA HIS A 566 -14.70 13.67 21.03
C HIS A 566 -16.07 14.00 21.57
N GLY A 567 -16.84 14.82 20.85
CA GLY A 567 -18.18 15.20 21.26
C GLY A 567 -19.00 15.80 20.12
N THR A 568 -20.31 15.88 20.31
CA THR A 568 -21.21 16.52 19.36
C THR A 568 -21.55 17.93 19.85
N TRP A 569 -21.14 18.92 19.07
CA TRP A 569 -21.43 20.33 19.35
C TRP A 569 -22.69 20.78 18.62
N PHE A 570 -23.48 21.59 19.29
CA PHE A 570 -24.71 22.15 18.73
C PHE A 570 -25.70 21.11 18.15
N ARG A 571 -25.59 19.83 18.54
CA ARG A 571 -26.34 18.68 17.99
C ARG A 571 -26.17 18.44 16.47
N ALA A 572 -25.28 19.16 15.81
CA ALA A 572 -25.12 19.15 14.36
C ALA A 572 -23.69 18.83 13.88
N MET A 573 -22.70 19.02 14.74
CA MET A 573 -21.29 18.93 14.36
C MET A 573 -20.55 18.00 15.32
N ASP A 574 -19.93 16.96 14.80
CA ASP A 574 -19.02 16.13 15.56
C ASP A 574 -17.64 16.79 15.58
N ALA A 575 -17.13 17.00 16.79
CA ALA A 575 -15.82 17.63 17.02
C ALA A 575 -14.87 16.61 17.65
N GLN A 576 -13.66 16.54 17.11
CA GLN A 576 -12.53 15.79 17.66
C GLN A 576 -11.34 16.72 17.74
N ILE A 577 -10.76 16.90 18.92
CA ILE A 577 -9.57 17.72 19.15
C ILE A 577 -8.59 16.91 19.97
N GLY A 578 -7.36 16.81 19.50
CA GLY A 578 -6.40 15.92 20.14
C GLY A 578 -4.95 16.26 19.91
N VAL A 579 -4.13 15.48 20.60
CA VAL A 579 -2.67 15.49 20.49
C VAL A 579 -2.22 14.05 20.22
N ASP A 580 -1.42 13.84 19.20
CA ASP A 580 -0.77 12.57 18.98
C ASP A 580 0.75 12.67 19.18
N MET A 581 1.34 11.55 19.60
CA MET A 581 2.76 11.39 19.79
C MET A 581 3.26 10.16 19.03
N ARG A 582 4.39 10.32 18.35
CA ARG A 582 5.15 9.23 17.74
C ARG A 582 6.56 9.22 18.27
N TYR A 583 7.06 8.04 18.59
CA TYR A 583 8.39 7.86 19.11
C TYR A 583 8.95 6.51 18.66
N PHE A 584 10.27 6.45 18.46
CA PHE A 584 11.00 5.21 18.25
C PHE A 584 12.37 5.30 18.91
N THR A 585 12.82 4.16 19.42
CA THR A 585 14.14 4.06 20.07
C THR A 585 15.27 4.17 19.06
N SER A 586 16.42 4.64 19.52
CA SER A 586 17.61 4.82 18.69
C SER A 586 18.11 3.49 18.14
N TYR A 587 18.41 3.47 16.83
CA TYR A 587 18.94 2.32 16.11
C TYR A 587 19.79 2.77 14.92
N TYR A 588 20.58 1.86 14.35
CA TYR A 588 21.30 2.10 13.10
C TYR A 588 20.32 2.06 11.93
N ALA A 589 19.69 3.18 11.64
CA ALA A 589 18.70 3.25 10.57
C ALA A 589 19.36 3.08 9.19
N PRO A 590 18.71 2.41 8.26
CA PRO A 590 19.22 2.28 6.89
C PRO A 590 19.40 3.64 6.23
N LEU A 591 20.39 3.74 5.35
CA LEU A 591 20.64 4.91 4.52
C LEU A 591 19.96 4.71 3.16
N LEU A 592 19.23 5.72 2.68
CA LEU A 592 18.68 5.70 1.33
C LEU A 592 19.81 5.91 0.30
N ASN A 593 19.89 5.00 -0.67
CA ASN A 593 20.70 5.19 -1.87
C ASN A 593 19.81 5.71 -3.01
N PRO A 594 19.90 6.98 -3.40
CA PRO A 594 19.02 7.57 -4.41
C PRO A 594 19.15 6.91 -5.79
N ALA A 595 20.37 6.53 -6.21
CA ALA A 595 20.60 5.93 -7.53
C ALA A 595 19.93 4.57 -7.71
N THR A 596 19.70 3.82 -6.62
CA THR A 596 19.00 2.54 -6.65
C THR A 596 17.62 2.59 -6.00
N GLY A 597 17.32 3.63 -5.21
CA GLY A 597 16.10 3.73 -4.40
C GLY A 597 16.04 2.68 -3.28
N GLN A 598 17.19 2.09 -2.91
CA GLN A 598 17.26 1.06 -1.89
C GLN A 598 17.70 1.61 -0.53
N PHE A 599 17.22 0.96 0.51
CA PHE A 599 17.62 1.24 1.89
C PHE A 599 18.80 0.33 2.27
N CYS A 600 20.00 0.90 2.38
CA CYS A 600 21.26 0.20 2.64
C CYS A 600 21.55 0.15 4.12
N VAL A 601 22.00 -0.98 4.64
CA VAL A 601 22.37 -1.11 6.05
C VAL A 601 23.68 -0.35 6.32
N GLN A 602 23.77 0.25 7.49
CA GLN A 602 24.97 0.97 7.96
C GLN A 602 25.09 0.83 9.48
N ASN A 603 26.29 1.03 10.02
CA ASN A 603 26.62 0.87 11.44
C ASN A 603 27.34 2.08 12.05
N THR A 604 27.31 3.23 11.37
CA THR A 604 28.04 4.44 11.78
C THR A 604 27.15 5.43 12.53
N THR A 605 25.90 5.62 12.06
CA THR A 605 25.02 6.68 12.57
C THR A 605 23.72 6.09 13.12
N LYS A 606 23.40 6.39 14.37
CA LYS A 606 22.10 6.08 14.98
C LYS A 606 21.17 7.26 14.87
N VAL A 607 19.88 6.99 14.64
CA VAL A 607 18.79 7.97 14.70
C VAL A 607 17.68 7.46 15.60
N GLY A 608 16.91 8.37 16.20
CA GLY A 608 15.79 8.04 17.09
C GLY A 608 15.90 8.74 18.45
N ASN A 609 15.13 8.27 19.43
CA ASN A 609 15.00 8.86 20.76
C ASN A 609 14.48 10.31 20.75
N TYR A 610 13.72 10.67 19.71
CA TYR A 610 13.12 11.97 19.59
C TYR A 610 11.60 11.82 19.41
N PRO A 611 10.76 12.37 20.32
CA PRO A 611 9.32 12.34 20.16
C PRO A 611 8.85 13.38 19.14
N ILE A 612 7.92 13.00 18.30
CA ILE A 612 7.20 13.91 17.40
C ILE A 612 5.81 14.10 17.97
N LEU A 613 5.48 15.34 18.31
CA LEU A 613 4.18 15.70 18.85
C LEU A 613 3.39 16.49 17.81
N ASN A 614 2.12 16.15 17.63
CA ASN A 614 1.22 16.83 16.71
C ASN A 614 -0.06 17.22 17.46
N VAL A 615 -0.64 18.36 17.07
CA VAL A 615 -1.94 18.83 17.55
C VAL A 615 -2.91 18.88 16.38
N TYR A 616 -4.13 18.46 16.59
CA TYR A 616 -5.12 18.47 15.51
C TYR A 616 -6.54 18.76 15.98
N ALA A 617 -7.35 19.20 15.04
CA ALA A 617 -8.78 19.39 15.17
C ALA A 617 -9.52 18.86 13.94
N ASN A 618 -10.65 18.20 14.15
CA ASN A 618 -11.46 17.60 13.11
C ASN A 618 -12.95 17.86 13.43
N PHE A 619 -13.66 18.48 12.51
CA PHE A 619 -15.06 18.86 12.65
C PHE A 619 -15.88 18.29 11.50
N TYR A 620 -16.88 17.49 11.79
CA TYR A 620 -17.78 16.91 10.80
C TYR A 620 -19.19 17.46 10.94
N VAL A 621 -19.64 18.20 9.92
CA VAL A 621 -20.98 18.76 9.85
C VAL A 621 -21.93 17.74 9.22
N ARG A 622 -22.74 17.07 10.03
CA ARG A 622 -23.58 15.93 9.60
C ARG A 622 -24.55 16.27 8.48
N SER A 623 -25.23 17.42 8.55
CA SER A 623 -26.23 17.84 7.56
C SER A 623 -25.68 18.12 6.17
N LEU A 624 -24.39 18.47 6.09
CA LEU A 624 -23.69 18.79 4.85
C LEU A 624 -22.77 17.66 4.38
N HIS A 625 -22.58 16.62 5.21
CA HIS A 625 -21.55 15.59 5.00
C HIS A 625 -20.16 16.19 4.74
N LEU A 626 -19.90 17.34 5.37
CA LEU A 626 -18.70 18.15 5.18
C LEU A 626 -17.83 18.11 6.42
N ARG A 627 -16.54 17.90 6.21
CA ARG A 627 -15.51 17.87 7.23
C ARG A 627 -14.54 19.02 7.03
N PHE A 628 -14.19 19.68 8.11
CA PHE A 628 -13.06 20.60 8.19
C PHE A 628 -12.04 20.02 9.15
N PHE A 629 -10.78 20.12 8.82
CA PHE A 629 -9.72 19.65 9.69
C PHE A 629 -8.49 20.56 9.64
N ALA A 630 -7.77 20.57 10.74
CA ALA A 630 -6.48 21.24 10.87
C ALA A 630 -5.51 20.34 11.64
N HIS A 631 -4.25 20.38 11.27
CA HIS A 631 -3.19 19.55 11.84
C HIS A 631 -1.90 20.36 11.90
N TYR A 632 -1.36 20.51 13.11
CA TYR A 632 -0.06 21.13 13.34
C TYR A 632 0.93 20.04 13.72
N THR A 633 1.75 19.66 12.75
CA THR A 633 2.71 18.57 12.89
C THR A 633 4.00 19.07 13.49
N HIS A 634 4.68 18.22 14.29
CA HIS A 634 5.98 18.45 14.90
C HIS A 634 6.02 19.75 15.71
N PHE A 635 4.89 20.08 16.42
CA PHE A 635 4.79 21.35 17.15
C PHE A 635 5.84 21.48 18.26
N ASN A 636 6.38 20.41 18.79
CA ASN A 636 7.45 20.43 19.77
C ASN A 636 8.78 20.99 19.20
N HIS A 637 8.94 21.06 17.88
CA HIS A 637 10.05 21.77 17.25
C HIS A 637 10.15 23.23 17.69
N LEU A 638 9.05 23.90 18.03
CA LEU A 638 9.02 25.28 18.50
C LEU A 638 9.85 25.50 19.78
N PHE A 639 9.95 24.51 20.67
CA PHE A 639 10.63 24.59 21.96
C PHE A 639 11.76 23.58 22.14
N MET A 640 11.98 22.68 21.18
CA MET A 640 13.07 21.70 21.17
C MET A 640 14.10 21.95 20.07
N LYS A 641 14.23 23.20 19.61
CA LYS A 641 15.11 23.60 18.48
C LYS A 641 16.59 23.30 18.72
N SER A 642 17.04 23.30 19.97
CA SER A 642 18.44 23.02 20.34
C SER A 642 18.79 21.54 20.40
N ASN A 643 17.89 20.64 20.03
CA ASN A 643 18.16 19.21 19.97
C ASN A 643 18.23 18.73 18.52
N PRO A 644 19.46 18.59 17.95
CA PRO A 644 19.65 18.27 16.53
C PRO A 644 19.36 16.79 16.20
N THR A 645 18.68 16.04 17.06
CA THR A 645 18.49 14.59 16.89
C THR A 645 17.22 14.21 16.14
N TYR A 646 16.48 15.16 15.55
CA TYR A 646 15.27 14.89 14.80
C TYR A 646 15.54 14.43 13.34
N PHE A 647 16.29 13.33 13.21
CA PHE A 647 16.53 12.70 11.92
C PHE A 647 15.55 11.57 11.64
N ALA A 648 15.02 11.54 10.41
CA ALA A 648 14.21 10.43 9.92
C ALA A 648 15.08 9.22 9.54
N MET A 649 16.25 9.49 8.98
CA MET A 649 17.33 8.55 8.68
C MET A 649 18.67 9.31 8.61
N PRO A 650 19.83 8.62 8.57
CA PRO A 650 21.13 9.29 8.54
C PRO A 650 21.21 10.34 7.43
N GLY A 651 21.61 11.58 7.79
CA GLY A 651 21.73 12.70 6.88
C GLY A 651 20.39 13.37 6.47
N TYR A 652 19.24 12.79 6.78
CA TYR A 652 17.93 13.34 6.40
C TYR A 652 17.13 13.75 7.65
N PRO A 653 17.13 15.03 8.00
CA PRO A 653 16.32 15.53 9.10
C PRO A 653 14.82 15.45 8.77
N MET A 654 14.01 15.35 9.79
CA MET A 654 12.56 15.50 9.67
C MET A 654 12.23 16.95 9.34
N ASN A 655 11.07 17.18 8.74
CA ASN A 655 10.62 18.56 8.51
C ASN A 655 10.43 19.29 9.84
N PRO A 656 10.67 20.61 9.85
CA PRO A 656 10.22 21.50 10.91
C PRO A 656 8.70 21.42 11.13
N ASP A 657 8.20 22.23 12.04
CA ASP A 657 6.76 22.30 12.30
C ASP A 657 5.99 22.82 11.08
N ILE A 658 4.87 22.18 10.76
CA ILE A 658 4.00 22.52 9.64
C ILE A 658 2.54 22.57 10.09
N PHE A 659 1.86 23.66 9.76
CA PHE A 659 0.42 23.76 9.87
C PHE A 659 -0.23 23.34 8.55
N ARG A 660 -1.17 22.37 8.64
CA ARG A 660 -1.99 21.91 7.52
C ARG A 660 -3.46 22.09 7.86
N ALA A 661 -4.26 22.46 6.88
CA ALA A 661 -5.72 22.46 7.03
C ALA A 661 -6.36 22.03 5.71
N GLY A 662 -7.55 21.48 5.84
CA GLY A 662 -8.25 20.99 4.67
C GLY A 662 -9.73 20.75 4.92
N LEU A 663 -10.37 20.25 3.87
CA LEU A 663 -11.76 19.88 3.87
C LEU A 663 -11.96 18.53 3.14
N ALA A 664 -12.98 17.80 3.57
CA ALA A 664 -13.45 16.61 2.87
C ALA A 664 -14.96 16.64 2.79
N TRP A 665 -15.48 16.43 1.59
CA TRP A 665 -16.90 16.51 1.32
C TRP A 665 -17.38 15.21 0.66
N HIS A 666 -18.44 14.64 1.25
CA HIS A 666 -19.08 13.44 0.75
C HIS A 666 -20.46 13.77 0.19
N PHE A 667 -20.65 13.46 -1.08
CA PHE A 667 -21.93 13.71 -1.77
C PHE A 667 -22.65 12.38 -1.99
N TYR A 668 -23.79 12.24 -1.34
CA TYR A 668 -24.75 11.16 -1.54
C TYR A 668 -26.11 11.61 -1.01
N LYS A 669 -27.19 11.08 -1.55
CA LYS A 669 -28.56 11.38 -1.11
C LYS A 669 -29.18 10.20 -0.39
#